data_dd52f1d9983d10ce2eac53b1bcf729fe
#
_entry.id   dd52f1d9983d10ce2eac53b1bcf729fe
#
_cell.length_a   1.000
_cell.length_b   1.000
_cell.length_c   1.000
_cell.angle_alpha   90.00
_cell.angle_beta   90.00
_cell.angle_gamma   90.00
#
_symmetry.space_group_name_H-M   'P 1'
#
loop_
_entity.id
_entity.type
_entity.pdbx_description
1 polymer ?
#
loop_
_entity_poly.entity_id
_entity_poly.type
_entity_poly.pdbx_seq_one_letter_code
_entity_poly.pdbx_strand_id
1 'polypeptide(L)'
;ILGPYPVNEDSIGVFLLYLRSLARKPLTPEALARDFGPGGDVAAALVGALHAALKAHLDSSSVATFYGEWDRLFGIVYGEELGKAESDAKELAKLYRIGGRAELKPLLFTVHTYYALLMKFLAVELISLQGGMLVTSFASDLPALGEAEVKTRLANLEDGGLFNKLGIANFLEGDFFRWYLSVWSRELAAAIRQFAGTLAQFEPATSTLEPESTRDLLKKLYQYLIPKSLRHDLGEYYTPDWLAERLLNQLGYDGDPQARLIDPSCGSGTFIVLALKRLRQRGAEAMLTAKQIAESALKNIVGFDLNPLAVIAARTNYLLALGDLIRHTRPVEIPIYMCDSILTPTESSGQLELFASGYTIHSTVGDFKIPAETVKAREMDRLAALLEEAVRGEYSARDFAARARRELTLTQPAAESAVKELFVMMADLHKRKRDGLWARLIKNAFAPIFVGQFDFVAGNPPWINWESLSQEYREATKKLWSDYGLFSLKGHAARLGGGKKDLSMLFTYAAADHYLRPGGKLGFVITQTVFQTKGAGAGFRRFQLGEGDSLGVQSVDDMVDLQPFEGASNWTAVVTLKRGAITRYPIPYTLWKRKEGGRIGLDWTLDEVTQATTRSNFSASPVDENDPASPWMTGRGKTTKALAKAKGKAAYKARAGVCTWADGVYWLRVLDKRPDGLLVVENLAESGKRVLPTVQAEIEPDLLYPFIEWKEIGRFSARSTHYILMAQDPEKRKGYDESWMKTELPKTYAYLLKFRDLLRKRSGYVKYFDKSDPFYSMYNVGVENFAPFRVVWKSMGTDIEPAVLSTVSDQWVGQRLPMHKNTVSFVATDDEAEAHYLCAVLSSSVVNALAKSSSVKGGKSFGNTNLLHTVAIPAYDSTSSLHRRLAELSQRAHALAPNSPAPVRGSPKGRGESGLPLPAGEGRGEGELAGIEREIDEAAAELWGLSAAELEEIRRSAEEG
;
A
#
# COMPACT_ATOMS: atom_id res chain seq x y z
N ILE A 1 24.32 39.96 -6.29
CA ILE A 1 24.42 40.96 -7.39
C ILE A 1 24.16 40.20 -8.68
N LEU A 2 23.05 40.54 -9.31
CA LEU A 2 22.65 39.96 -10.60
C LEU A 2 23.14 40.91 -11.72
N GLY A 3 24.05 40.43 -12.59
CA GLY A 3 24.44 41.19 -13.74
C GLY A 3 25.94 41.53 -13.83
N PRO A 4 26.43 42.23 -14.85
CA PRO A 4 25.62 43.02 -15.79
C PRO A 4 24.90 42.20 -16.84
N TYR A 5 23.65 42.55 -17.12
CA TYR A 5 22.83 41.96 -18.20
C TYR A 5 22.78 42.94 -19.40
N PRO A 6 22.83 42.42 -20.62
CA PRO A 6 22.55 43.27 -21.77
C PRO A 6 21.10 43.80 -21.70
N VAL A 7 20.87 45.05 -22.10
CA VAL A 7 19.52 45.61 -22.13
C VAL A 7 18.84 45.10 -23.42
N ASN A 8 18.02 44.05 -23.22
CA ASN A 8 17.20 43.45 -24.26
C ASN A 8 15.84 43.05 -23.67
N GLU A 9 14.94 42.52 -24.48
CA GLU A 9 13.59 42.12 -24.07
C GLU A 9 13.62 41.10 -22.94
N ASP A 10 14.50 40.11 -23.01
CA ASP A 10 14.61 39.03 -22.01
C ASP A 10 15.09 39.61 -20.65
N SER A 11 16.13 40.42 -20.64
CA SER A 11 16.66 40.98 -19.39
C SER A 11 15.71 41.99 -18.73
N ILE A 12 14.98 42.75 -19.54
CA ILE A 12 13.89 43.64 -19.05
C ILE A 12 12.75 42.78 -18.49
N GLY A 13 12.39 41.71 -19.16
CA GLY A 13 11.40 40.72 -18.67
C GLY A 13 11.79 40.15 -17.30
N VAL A 14 13.01 39.67 -17.14
CA VAL A 14 13.54 39.17 -15.86
C VAL A 14 13.52 40.24 -14.77
N PHE A 15 13.89 41.48 -15.11
CA PHE A 15 13.89 42.57 -14.15
C PHE A 15 12.47 42.92 -13.68
N LEU A 16 11.49 42.96 -14.59
CA LEU A 16 10.08 43.19 -14.25
C LEU A 16 9.51 42.08 -13.38
N LEU A 17 9.86 40.80 -13.67
CA LEU A 17 9.47 39.66 -12.85
C LEU A 17 10.09 39.74 -11.43
N TYR A 18 11.34 40.17 -11.34
CA TYR A 18 11.99 40.39 -10.05
C TYR A 18 11.31 41.48 -9.23
N LEU A 19 10.98 42.61 -9.85
CA LEU A 19 10.24 43.69 -9.18
C LEU A 19 8.87 43.22 -8.68
N ARG A 20 8.16 42.41 -9.47
CA ARG A 20 6.88 41.83 -9.05
C ARG A 20 7.06 40.88 -7.87
N SER A 21 8.13 40.08 -7.86
CA SER A 21 8.40 39.10 -6.77
C SER A 21 8.64 39.77 -5.43
N LEU A 22 9.13 41.01 -5.40
CA LEU A 22 9.30 41.78 -4.16
C LEU A 22 7.98 42.27 -3.53
N ALA A 23 6.90 42.36 -4.33
CA ALA A 23 5.59 42.86 -3.90
C ALA A 23 4.57 41.74 -3.63
N ARG A 24 4.85 40.51 -4.01
CA ARG A 24 3.94 39.36 -3.91
C ARG A 24 4.50 38.28 -3.04
N LYS A 25 3.61 37.40 -2.56
CA LYS A 25 4.02 36.18 -1.80
C LYS A 25 4.73 35.20 -2.72
N PRO A 26 5.81 34.54 -2.27
CA PRO A 26 6.43 33.50 -3.08
C PRO A 26 5.48 32.31 -3.25
N LEU A 27 5.47 31.74 -4.43
CA LEU A 27 4.65 30.56 -4.76
C LEU A 27 5.35 29.29 -4.23
N THR A 28 5.27 29.05 -2.92
CA THR A 28 5.82 27.86 -2.27
C THR A 28 4.72 26.96 -1.70
N PRO A 29 4.97 25.65 -1.53
CA PRO A 29 4.00 24.72 -0.93
C PRO A 29 3.50 25.18 0.42
N GLU A 30 4.40 25.66 1.29
CA GLU A 30 4.10 26.10 2.64
C GLU A 30 3.23 27.37 2.66
N ALA A 31 3.52 28.33 1.77
CA ALA A 31 2.76 29.56 1.65
C ALA A 31 1.34 29.28 1.08
N LEU A 32 1.24 28.41 0.09
CA LEU A 32 -0.06 27.97 -0.43
C LEU A 32 -0.84 27.16 0.63
N ALA A 33 -0.19 26.23 1.34
CA ALA A 33 -0.85 25.45 2.38
C ALA A 33 -1.38 26.32 3.53
N ARG A 34 -0.69 27.39 3.88
CA ARG A 34 -1.16 28.34 4.88
C ARG A 34 -2.43 29.07 4.45
N ASP A 35 -2.49 29.54 3.19
CA ASP A 35 -3.58 30.38 2.70
C ASP A 35 -4.73 29.55 2.09
N PHE A 36 -4.46 28.38 1.51
CA PHE A 36 -5.43 27.48 0.88
C PHE A 36 -5.62 26.13 1.59
N GLY A 37 -4.87 25.87 2.64
CA GLY A 37 -4.96 24.62 3.38
C GLY A 37 -6.22 24.50 4.25
N PRO A 38 -6.45 23.29 4.80
CA PRO A 38 -7.58 23.05 5.69
C PRO A 38 -7.50 23.95 6.92
N GLY A 39 -8.66 24.45 7.38
CA GLY A 39 -8.76 25.38 8.49
C GLY A 39 -8.58 26.86 8.09
N GLY A 40 -8.09 27.16 6.87
CA GLY A 40 -8.02 28.51 6.32
C GLY A 40 -9.41 29.04 5.91
N ASP A 41 -9.57 30.37 5.95
CA ASP A 41 -10.86 31.01 5.63
C ASP A 41 -11.27 30.81 4.17
N VAL A 42 -10.31 30.82 3.24
CA VAL A 42 -10.55 30.61 1.80
C VAL A 42 -11.04 29.18 1.54
N ALA A 43 -10.36 28.20 2.13
CA ALA A 43 -10.74 26.79 1.99
C ALA A 43 -12.12 26.52 2.61
N ALA A 44 -12.37 27.01 3.83
CA ALA A 44 -13.66 26.87 4.50
C ALA A 44 -14.81 27.52 3.72
N ALA A 45 -14.61 28.72 3.16
CA ALA A 45 -15.61 29.42 2.39
C ALA A 45 -15.95 28.68 1.09
N LEU A 46 -14.94 28.30 0.30
CA LEU A 46 -15.19 27.66 -1.01
C LEU A 46 -15.65 26.21 -0.87
N VAL A 47 -15.03 25.40 -0.01
CA VAL A 47 -15.49 24.03 0.26
C VAL A 47 -16.89 24.05 0.87
N GLY A 48 -17.19 24.99 1.77
CA GLY A 48 -18.52 25.14 2.35
C GLY A 48 -19.59 25.45 1.29
N ALA A 49 -19.33 26.41 0.41
CA ALA A 49 -20.24 26.78 -0.69
C ALA A 49 -20.44 25.64 -1.69
N LEU A 50 -19.36 24.96 -2.08
CA LEU A 50 -19.41 23.79 -2.96
C LEU A 50 -20.19 22.63 -2.31
N HIS A 51 -19.94 22.34 -1.02
CA HIS A 51 -20.62 21.26 -0.32
C HIS A 51 -22.13 21.53 -0.16
N ALA A 52 -22.51 22.75 0.15
CA ALA A 52 -23.91 23.16 0.22
C ALA A 52 -24.61 23.03 -1.14
N ALA A 53 -23.95 23.47 -2.22
CA ALA A 53 -24.46 23.34 -3.57
C ALA A 53 -24.58 21.87 -4.00
N LEU A 54 -23.58 21.03 -3.71
CA LEU A 54 -23.63 19.59 -4.00
C LEU A 54 -24.80 18.94 -3.28
N LYS A 55 -24.93 19.15 -1.99
CA LYS A 55 -25.97 18.54 -1.15
C LYS A 55 -27.38 18.94 -1.60
N ALA A 56 -27.55 20.20 -2.02
CA ALA A 56 -28.85 20.69 -2.49
C ALA A 56 -29.26 20.15 -3.87
N HIS A 57 -28.29 19.69 -4.68
CA HIS A 57 -28.55 19.32 -6.08
C HIS A 57 -28.00 17.94 -6.45
N LEU A 58 -27.75 17.07 -5.47
CA LEU A 58 -27.17 15.74 -5.70
C LEU A 58 -28.05 14.89 -6.65
N ASP A 59 -29.37 15.08 -6.61
CA ASP A 59 -30.34 14.39 -7.46
C ASP A 59 -30.53 15.05 -8.85
N SER A 60 -29.90 16.18 -9.11
CA SER A 60 -29.97 16.80 -10.44
C SER A 60 -29.18 15.99 -11.46
N SER A 61 -29.70 15.84 -12.68
CA SER A 61 -29.14 14.95 -13.70
C SER A 61 -27.66 15.23 -14.01
N SER A 62 -27.27 16.49 -14.05
CA SER A 62 -25.88 16.91 -14.31
C SER A 62 -24.96 16.59 -13.14
N VAL A 63 -25.30 17.03 -11.92
CA VAL A 63 -24.46 16.78 -10.72
C VAL A 63 -24.34 15.29 -10.43
N ALA A 64 -25.47 14.56 -10.51
CA ALA A 64 -25.49 13.11 -10.32
C ALA A 64 -24.57 12.36 -11.31
N THR A 65 -24.47 12.84 -12.54
CA THR A 65 -23.59 12.23 -13.56
C THR A 65 -22.11 12.39 -13.19
N PHE A 66 -21.67 13.61 -12.87
CA PHE A 66 -20.27 13.87 -12.49
C PHE A 66 -19.90 13.17 -11.18
N TYR A 67 -20.75 13.27 -10.18
CA TYR A 67 -20.53 12.64 -8.89
C TYR A 67 -20.55 11.09 -8.99
N GLY A 68 -21.53 10.52 -9.70
CA GLY A 68 -21.66 9.07 -9.85
C GLY A 68 -20.50 8.45 -10.61
N GLU A 69 -20.01 9.08 -11.68
CA GLU A 69 -18.85 8.57 -12.42
C GLU A 69 -17.56 8.73 -11.62
N TRP A 70 -17.40 9.83 -10.89
CA TRP A 70 -16.29 10.00 -9.94
C TRP A 70 -16.35 8.90 -8.86
N ASP A 71 -17.51 8.65 -8.26
CA ASP A 71 -17.68 7.62 -7.21
C ASP A 71 -17.38 6.21 -7.74
N ARG A 72 -17.78 5.91 -8.98
CA ARG A 72 -17.46 4.64 -9.65
C ARG A 72 -15.96 4.47 -9.84
N LEU A 73 -15.28 5.44 -10.46
CA LEU A 73 -13.84 5.37 -10.70
C LEU A 73 -13.03 5.39 -9.41
N PHE A 74 -13.45 6.23 -8.47
CA PHE A 74 -12.83 6.32 -7.15
C PHE A 74 -13.02 5.03 -6.34
N GLY A 75 -14.22 4.43 -6.43
CA GLY A 75 -14.53 3.14 -5.81
C GLY A 75 -13.70 1.97 -6.36
N ILE A 76 -13.29 2.01 -7.62
CA ILE A 76 -12.37 1.03 -8.21
C ILE A 76 -11.05 1.01 -7.46
N VAL A 77 -10.48 2.19 -7.22
CA VAL A 77 -9.15 2.35 -6.61
C VAL A 77 -9.19 2.12 -5.10
N TYR A 78 -10.25 2.56 -4.40
CA TYR A 78 -10.28 2.61 -2.93
C TYR A 78 -11.20 1.58 -2.27
N GLY A 79 -11.97 0.83 -3.06
CA GLY A 79 -12.79 -0.29 -2.59
C GLY A 79 -14.01 0.11 -1.76
N GLU A 80 -14.72 -0.92 -1.23
CA GLU A 80 -15.98 -0.75 -0.48
C GLU A 80 -15.77 -0.30 0.98
N GLU A 81 -14.54 -0.27 1.48
CA GLU A 81 -14.26 0.09 2.88
C GLU A 81 -14.36 1.60 3.14
N LEU A 82 -14.30 2.39 2.08
CA LEU A 82 -14.41 3.84 2.13
C LEU A 82 -15.85 4.29 2.43
N GLY A 83 -16.33 4.14 3.53
CA GLY A 83 -17.69 4.56 3.93
C GLY A 83 -18.06 4.04 5.30
N LYS A 84 -17.19 3.19 5.84
CA LYS A 84 -17.39 2.62 7.18
C LYS A 84 -16.80 3.50 8.31
N ALA A 85 -15.99 4.49 7.97
CA ALA A 85 -15.31 5.35 8.92
C ALA A 85 -16.10 6.67 9.13
N GLU A 86 -17.09 6.67 10.00
CA GLU A 86 -17.72 7.92 10.49
C GLU A 86 -16.70 8.88 11.12
N SER A 87 -15.57 8.37 11.63
CA SER A 87 -14.46 9.15 12.17
C SER A 87 -13.85 10.07 11.14
N ASP A 88 -13.59 9.58 9.92
CA ASP A 88 -12.89 10.30 8.87
C ASP A 88 -13.76 11.42 8.28
N ALA A 89 -15.06 11.15 8.12
CA ALA A 89 -16.01 12.18 7.72
C ALA A 89 -16.07 13.34 8.75
N LYS A 90 -16.04 13.01 10.05
CA LYS A 90 -16.04 14.01 11.14
C LYS A 90 -14.73 14.82 11.16
N GLU A 91 -13.59 14.16 10.98
CA GLU A 91 -12.28 14.81 10.93
C GLU A 91 -12.20 15.76 9.74
N LEU A 92 -12.57 15.30 8.55
CA LEU A 92 -12.58 16.12 7.32
C LEU A 92 -13.55 17.30 7.45
N ALA A 93 -14.77 17.08 7.97
CA ALA A 93 -15.75 18.13 8.19
C ALA A 93 -15.23 19.20 9.17
N LYS A 94 -14.57 18.79 10.23
CA LYS A 94 -13.95 19.69 11.21
C LYS A 94 -12.86 20.55 10.57
N LEU A 95 -12.00 19.94 9.73
CA LEU A 95 -10.92 20.64 9.03
C LEU A 95 -11.42 21.76 8.11
N TYR A 96 -12.53 21.51 7.41
CA TYR A 96 -13.14 22.50 6.49
C TYR A 96 -14.29 23.28 7.11
N ARG A 97 -14.49 23.18 8.43
CA ARG A 97 -15.54 23.90 9.18
C ARG A 97 -16.95 23.63 8.65
N ILE A 98 -17.21 22.41 8.19
CA ILE A 98 -18.53 21.98 7.71
C ILE A 98 -19.39 21.62 8.92
N GLY A 99 -20.51 22.33 9.09
CA GLY A 99 -21.46 22.09 10.16
C GLY A 99 -22.40 20.91 9.87
N GLY A 100 -22.90 20.26 10.94
CA GLY A 100 -23.85 19.17 10.85
C GLY A 100 -23.24 17.82 10.51
N ARG A 101 -24.10 16.83 10.17
CA ARG A 101 -23.65 15.50 9.75
C ARG A 101 -23.22 15.54 8.28
N ALA A 102 -21.95 15.32 8.03
CA ALA A 102 -21.38 15.19 6.68
C ALA A 102 -21.14 13.71 6.36
N GLU A 103 -21.44 13.33 5.13
CA GLU A 103 -21.07 12.03 4.56
C GLU A 103 -19.70 12.14 3.90
N LEU A 104 -18.86 11.09 4.03
CA LEU A 104 -17.48 11.14 3.61
C LEU A 104 -17.33 11.37 2.09
N LYS A 105 -18.00 10.58 1.26
CA LYS A 105 -17.86 10.64 -0.19
C LYS A 105 -18.27 11.99 -0.81
N PRO A 106 -19.47 12.55 -0.50
CA PRO A 106 -19.84 13.88 -0.99
C PRO A 106 -18.88 14.97 -0.53
N LEU A 107 -18.43 14.93 0.71
CA LEU A 107 -17.48 15.91 1.23
C LEU A 107 -16.11 15.76 0.55
N LEU A 108 -15.63 14.54 0.35
CA LEU A 108 -14.37 14.27 -0.35
C LEU A 108 -14.41 14.73 -1.81
N PHE A 109 -15.51 14.47 -2.53
CA PHE A 109 -15.72 14.97 -3.89
C PHE A 109 -15.67 16.51 -3.94
N THR A 110 -16.23 17.17 -2.93
CA THR A 110 -16.19 18.63 -2.79
C THR A 110 -14.77 19.13 -2.58
N VAL A 111 -14.01 18.49 -1.70
CA VAL A 111 -12.58 18.81 -1.45
C VAL A 111 -11.75 18.57 -2.71
N HIS A 112 -12.00 17.50 -3.44
CA HIS A 112 -11.36 17.24 -4.74
C HIS A 112 -11.70 18.31 -5.78
N THR A 113 -12.95 18.78 -5.82
CA THR A 113 -13.35 19.91 -6.68
C THR A 113 -12.58 21.20 -6.33
N TYR A 114 -12.48 21.50 -5.03
CA TYR A 114 -11.69 22.63 -4.53
C TYR A 114 -10.22 22.54 -4.96
N TYR A 115 -9.63 21.38 -4.80
CA TYR A 115 -8.23 21.17 -5.17
C TYR A 115 -8.03 21.21 -6.70
N ALA A 116 -8.93 20.63 -7.48
CA ALA A 116 -8.91 20.72 -8.94
C ALA A 116 -8.98 22.18 -9.42
N LEU A 117 -9.83 22.99 -8.80
CA LEU A 117 -9.89 24.43 -9.09
C LEU A 117 -8.55 25.11 -8.80
N LEU A 118 -7.94 24.82 -7.67
CA LEU A 118 -6.64 25.41 -7.32
C LEU A 118 -5.56 25.05 -8.36
N MET A 119 -5.50 23.78 -8.78
CA MET A 119 -4.57 23.34 -9.81
C MET A 119 -4.82 24.00 -11.17
N LYS A 120 -6.08 24.13 -11.59
CA LYS A 120 -6.45 24.80 -12.85
C LYS A 120 -6.02 26.27 -12.84
N PHE A 121 -6.29 26.98 -11.77
CA PHE A 121 -5.87 28.37 -11.61
C PHE A 121 -4.34 28.51 -11.63
N LEU A 122 -3.64 27.68 -10.85
CA LEU A 122 -2.17 27.67 -10.86
C LEU A 122 -1.61 27.38 -12.25
N ALA A 123 -2.16 26.38 -12.94
CA ALA A 123 -1.72 26.04 -14.29
C ALA A 123 -1.89 27.22 -15.26
N VAL A 124 -3.02 27.91 -15.23
CA VAL A 124 -3.28 29.08 -16.09
C VAL A 124 -2.28 30.21 -15.79
N GLU A 125 -2.07 30.52 -14.50
CA GLU A 125 -1.13 31.58 -14.11
C GLU A 125 0.29 31.26 -14.58
N LEU A 126 0.75 30.04 -14.40
CA LEU A 126 2.08 29.60 -14.78
C LEU A 126 2.28 29.54 -16.29
N ILE A 127 1.30 29.02 -17.05
CA ILE A 127 1.38 28.94 -18.53
C ILE A 127 1.29 30.33 -19.14
N SER A 128 0.44 31.23 -18.61
CA SER A 128 0.32 32.58 -19.07
C SER A 128 1.63 33.36 -18.94
N LEU A 129 2.33 33.18 -17.81
CA LEU A 129 3.66 33.75 -17.59
C LEU A 129 4.67 33.28 -18.64
N GLN A 130 4.72 32.00 -18.89
CA GLN A 130 5.60 31.39 -19.89
C GLN A 130 5.24 31.75 -21.31
N GLY A 131 3.97 32.09 -21.57
CA GLY A 131 3.48 32.60 -22.85
C GLY A 131 3.85 34.06 -23.15
N GLY A 132 4.58 34.75 -22.26
CA GLY A 132 4.95 36.15 -22.40
C GLY A 132 3.88 37.14 -21.94
N MET A 133 2.79 36.68 -21.32
CA MET A 133 1.70 37.55 -20.81
C MET A 133 2.09 38.08 -19.40
N LEU A 134 3.00 39.03 -19.37
CA LEU A 134 3.56 39.56 -18.12
C LEU A 134 2.56 40.39 -17.28
N VAL A 135 1.46 40.86 -17.88
CA VAL A 135 0.66 41.93 -17.28
C VAL A 135 -0.74 41.50 -16.83
N THR A 136 -1.31 40.47 -17.42
CA THR A 136 -2.67 39.99 -17.09
C THR A 136 -2.64 38.67 -16.38
N SER A 137 -3.24 38.64 -15.17
CA SER A 137 -3.44 37.42 -14.35
C SER A 137 -4.92 37.09 -14.38
N PHE A 138 -5.21 35.82 -14.71
CA PHE A 138 -6.59 35.33 -14.69
C PHE A 138 -7.20 35.45 -13.28
N ALA A 139 -6.42 35.15 -12.26
CA ALA A 139 -6.84 35.21 -10.86
C ALA A 139 -7.06 36.68 -10.41
N SER A 140 -6.24 37.65 -10.87
CA SER A 140 -6.35 39.06 -10.46
C SER A 140 -7.56 39.79 -11.04
N ASP A 141 -8.08 39.31 -12.20
CA ASP A 141 -9.22 39.94 -12.84
C ASP A 141 -10.56 39.58 -12.16
N LEU A 142 -10.69 38.32 -11.68
CA LEU A 142 -11.96 37.77 -11.20
C LEU A 142 -12.61 38.53 -10.02
N PRO A 143 -11.86 39.05 -9.02
CA PRO A 143 -12.47 39.77 -7.90
C PRO A 143 -13.27 41.03 -8.30
N ALA A 144 -12.91 41.68 -9.41
CA ALA A 144 -13.54 42.89 -9.90
C ALA A 144 -14.77 42.61 -10.78
N LEU A 145 -15.00 41.39 -11.24
CA LEU A 145 -16.07 41.04 -12.17
C LEU A 145 -17.40 40.81 -11.46
N GLY A 146 -18.48 41.09 -12.19
CA GLY A 146 -19.85 40.75 -11.80
C GLY A 146 -20.09 39.24 -11.76
N GLU A 147 -21.13 38.77 -11.08
CA GLU A 147 -21.45 37.36 -10.92
C GLU A 147 -21.55 36.60 -12.25
N ALA A 148 -22.28 37.15 -13.23
CA ALA A 148 -22.46 36.54 -14.55
C ALA A 148 -21.13 36.46 -15.34
N GLU A 149 -20.27 37.45 -15.20
CA GLU A 149 -18.96 37.48 -15.86
C GLU A 149 -18.00 36.50 -15.25
N VAL A 150 -18.00 36.34 -13.91
CA VAL A 150 -17.23 35.29 -13.21
C VAL A 150 -17.65 33.92 -13.71
N LYS A 151 -18.96 33.65 -13.80
CA LYS A 151 -19.46 32.37 -14.34
C LYS A 151 -18.97 32.13 -15.76
N THR A 152 -19.05 33.17 -16.63
CA THR A 152 -18.63 33.05 -18.03
C THR A 152 -17.12 32.81 -18.15
N ARG A 153 -16.30 33.49 -17.34
CA ARG A 153 -14.83 33.26 -17.31
C ARG A 153 -14.48 31.87 -16.85
N LEU A 154 -15.16 31.36 -15.82
CA LEU A 154 -14.98 30.02 -15.34
C LEU A 154 -15.46 28.95 -16.33
N ALA A 155 -16.60 29.19 -16.99
CA ALA A 155 -17.06 28.27 -18.03
C ALA A 155 -16.02 28.16 -19.16
N ASN A 156 -15.40 29.27 -19.57
CA ASN A 156 -14.34 29.28 -20.58
C ASN A 156 -13.08 28.54 -20.09
N LEU A 157 -12.74 28.69 -18.80
CA LEU A 157 -11.66 27.89 -18.19
C LEU A 157 -12.00 26.41 -18.24
N GLU A 158 -13.17 26.00 -17.74
CA GLU A 158 -13.62 24.61 -17.59
C GLU A 158 -13.89 23.90 -18.94
N ASP A 159 -14.21 24.66 -19.98
CA ASP A 159 -14.33 24.16 -21.36
C ASP A 159 -12.96 24.05 -22.06
N GLY A 160 -11.86 24.38 -21.38
CA GLY A 160 -10.50 24.34 -21.92
C GLY A 160 -10.19 25.46 -22.90
N GLY A 161 -11.10 26.40 -23.14
CA GLY A 161 -10.92 27.48 -24.10
C GLY A 161 -9.73 28.41 -23.77
N LEU A 162 -9.45 28.58 -22.48
CA LEU A 162 -8.30 29.36 -22.05
C LEU A 162 -6.99 28.58 -22.29
N PHE A 163 -6.95 27.29 -22.00
CA PHE A 163 -5.79 26.45 -22.26
C PHE A 163 -5.50 26.31 -23.76
N ASN A 164 -6.55 26.15 -24.59
CA ASN A 164 -6.43 26.13 -26.04
C ASN A 164 -5.82 27.43 -26.62
N LYS A 165 -6.24 28.61 -26.08
CA LYS A 165 -5.62 29.89 -26.44
C LYS A 165 -4.14 29.97 -26.08
N LEU A 166 -3.75 29.30 -25.00
CA LEU A 166 -2.37 29.18 -24.56
C LEU A 166 -1.61 28.06 -25.30
N GLY A 167 -2.26 27.35 -26.23
CA GLY A 167 -1.70 26.31 -27.07
C GLY A 167 -1.62 24.92 -26.39
N ILE A 168 -2.42 24.67 -25.35
CA ILE A 168 -2.51 23.38 -24.67
C ILE A 168 -3.83 22.71 -25.03
N ALA A 169 -3.78 21.54 -25.71
CA ALA A 169 -4.98 20.95 -26.30
C ALA A 169 -5.83 20.11 -25.32
N ASN A 170 -5.18 19.34 -24.39
CA ASN A 170 -5.86 18.29 -23.63
C ASN A 170 -5.80 18.44 -22.12
N PHE A 171 -5.54 19.62 -21.58
CA PHE A 171 -5.33 19.82 -20.14
C PHE A 171 -6.50 19.34 -19.28
N LEU A 172 -7.74 19.60 -19.70
CA LEU A 172 -8.98 19.27 -18.96
C LEU A 172 -9.71 18.04 -19.50
N GLU A 173 -9.09 17.24 -20.36
CA GLU A 173 -9.70 15.99 -20.82
C GLU A 173 -9.92 15.01 -19.65
N GLY A 174 -11.18 14.59 -19.46
CA GLY A 174 -11.58 13.72 -18.36
C GLY A 174 -11.80 14.42 -17.01
N ASP A 175 -12.03 15.72 -17.00
CA ASP A 175 -12.29 16.49 -15.80
C ASP A 175 -13.73 16.34 -15.28
N PHE A 176 -13.87 15.90 -14.05
CA PHE A 176 -15.16 15.71 -13.35
C PHE A 176 -15.57 16.91 -12.49
N PHE A 177 -14.71 17.90 -12.33
CA PHE A 177 -14.85 18.91 -11.28
C PHE A 177 -15.50 20.22 -11.75
N ARG A 178 -16.10 20.22 -12.95
CA ARG A 178 -16.84 21.38 -13.51
C ARG A 178 -18.34 21.43 -13.13
N TRP A 179 -18.83 20.46 -12.40
CA TRP A 179 -20.23 20.27 -12.05
C TRP A 179 -20.89 21.52 -11.40
N TYR A 180 -20.12 22.29 -10.63
CA TYR A 180 -20.56 23.47 -9.89
C TYR A 180 -21.11 24.59 -10.81
N LEU A 181 -20.70 24.62 -12.06
CA LEU A 181 -21.23 25.58 -13.04
C LEU A 181 -22.72 25.37 -13.35
N SER A 182 -23.23 24.15 -13.22
CA SER A 182 -24.64 23.80 -13.44
C SER A 182 -25.55 24.21 -12.29
N VAL A 183 -24.94 24.44 -11.10
CA VAL A 183 -25.67 24.81 -9.86
C VAL A 183 -25.15 26.12 -9.27
N TRP A 184 -24.88 27.05 -10.14
CA TRP A 184 -24.27 28.35 -9.82
C TRP A 184 -25.11 29.14 -8.84
N SER A 185 -24.45 29.74 -7.83
CA SER A 185 -25.09 30.63 -6.85
C SER A 185 -24.23 31.86 -6.54
N ARG A 186 -24.86 32.86 -5.91
CA ARG A 186 -24.17 34.07 -5.45
C ARG A 186 -23.07 33.76 -4.42
N GLU A 187 -23.34 32.82 -3.57
CA GLU A 187 -22.40 32.33 -2.52
C GLU A 187 -21.16 31.71 -3.16
N LEU A 188 -21.35 30.84 -4.18
CA LEU A 188 -20.25 30.25 -4.95
C LEU A 188 -19.45 31.37 -5.66
N ALA A 189 -20.11 32.34 -6.30
CA ALA A 189 -19.41 33.44 -6.95
C ALA A 189 -18.58 34.27 -5.97
N ALA A 190 -19.10 34.55 -4.77
CA ALA A 190 -18.39 35.28 -3.73
C ALA A 190 -17.16 34.49 -3.22
N ALA A 191 -17.33 33.20 -2.94
CA ALA A 191 -16.23 32.32 -2.46
C ALA A 191 -15.13 32.19 -3.53
N ILE A 192 -15.48 32.04 -4.81
CA ILE A 192 -14.53 31.98 -5.91
C ILE A 192 -13.78 33.29 -6.11
N ARG A 193 -14.44 34.45 -5.95
CA ARG A 193 -13.75 35.76 -5.99
C ARG A 193 -12.75 35.92 -4.86
N GLN A 194 -13.11 35.48 -3.64
CA GLN A 194 -12.19 35.49 -2.50
C GLN A 194 -10.99 34.54 -2.77
N PHE A 195 -11.25 33.36 -3.27
CA PHE A 195 -10.24 32.38 -3.66
C PHE A 195 -9.27 32.95 -4.70
N ALA A 196 -9.80 33.53 -5.81
CA ALA A 196 -9.00 34.14 -6.87
C ALA A 196 -8.20 35.33 -6.36
N GLY A 197 -8.81 36.23 -5.56
CA GLY A 197 -8.12 37.37 -4.97
C GLY A 197 -6.98 37.01 -4.04
N THR A 198 -7.12 35.89 -3.30
CA THR A 198 -6.03 35.36 -2.48
C THR A 198 -4.92 34.78 -3.34
N LEU A 199 -5.26 34.05 -4.40
CA LEU A 199 -4.24 33.46 -5.30
C LEU A 199 -3.48 34.54 -6.06
N ALA A 200 -4.14 35.64 -6.45
CA ALA A 200 -3.52 36.79 -7.10
C ALA A 200 -2.41 37.47 -6.27
N GLN A 201 -2.33 37.19 -4.95
CA GLN A 201 -1.27 37.69 -4.10
C GLN A 201 0.05 36.90 -4.26
N PHE A 202 0.03 35.77 -4.95
CA PHE A 202 1.20 34.95 -5.18
C PHE A 202 1.90 35.31 -6.49
N GLU A 203 3.23 35.09 -6.53
CA GLU A 203 4.05 35.36 -7.70
C GLU A 203 4.36 34.05 -8.45
N PRO A 204 3.72 33.81 -9.60
CA PRO A 204 3.98 32.61 -10.40
C PRO A 204 5.42 32.50 -10.89
N ALA A 205 6.12 33.64 -11.05
CA ALA A 205 7.51 33.66 -11.47
C ALA A 205 8.48 33.01 -10.47
N THR A 206 8.06 32.75 -9.23
CA THR A 206 8.85 31.99 -8.24
C THR A 206 9.31 30.64 -8.83
N SER A 207 8.46 30.00 -9.67
CA SER A 207 8.80 28.73 -10.32
C SER A 207 9.98 28.84 -11.30
N THR A 208 10.22 30.04 -11.87
CA THR A 208 11.31 30.31 -12.79
C THR A 208 12.54 30.88 -12.07
N LEU A 209 12.31 31.75 -11.10
CA LEU A 209 13.37 32.42 -10.34
C LEU A 209 13.99 31.51 -9.27
N GLU A 210 13.18 30.68 -8.65
CA GLU A 210 13.56 29.78 -7.56
C GLU A 210 12.93 28.39 -7.79
N PRO A 211 13.39 27.62 -8.80
CA PRO A 211 12.77 26.31 -9.15
C PRO A 211 12.74 25.31 -7.99
N GLU A 212 13.73 25.35 -7.11
CA GLU A 212 13.80 24.47 -5.94
C GLU A 212 12.71 24.80 -4.91
N SER A 213 12.34 26.07 -4.75
CA SER A 213 11.28 26.52 -3.85
C SER A 213 9.88 26.06 -4.29
N THR A 214 9.71 25.80 -5.58
CA THR A 214 8.45 25.29 -6.16
C THR A 214 8.45 23.80 -6.44
N ARG A 215 9.55 23.13 -6.09
CA ARG A 215 9.69 21.70 -6.24
C ARG A 215 8.60 20.99 -5.43
N ASP A 216 7.95 20.02 -6.05
CA ASP A 216 6.86 19.24 -5.44
C ASP A 216 5.65 20.07 -4.94
N LEU A 217 5.46 21.29 -5.50
CA LEU A 217 4.41 22.22 -5.11
C LEU A 217 3.05 21.54 -4.94
N LEU A 218 2.61 20.81 -5.96
CA LEU A 218 1.27 20.20 -5.98
C LEU A 218 1.20 18.94 -5.11
N LYS A 219 2.27 18.16 -5.05
CA LYS A 219 2.38 16.98 -4.20
C LYS A 219 2.26 17.36 -2.72
N LYS A 220 3.06 18.32 -2.26
CA LYS A 220 3.00 18.82 -0.88
C LYS A 220 1.66 19.46 -0.57
N LEU A 221 1.11 20.23 -1.50
CA LEU A 221 -0.16 20.88 -1.32
C LEU A 221 -1.28 19.86 -1.07
N TYR A 222 -1.37 18.79 -1.86
CA TYR A 222 -2.35 17.72 -1.65
C TYR A 222 -2.17 17.03 -0.28
N GLN A 223 -0.94 16.83 0.16
CA GLN A 223 -0.66 16.25 1.48
C GLN A 223 -1.18 17.12 2.63
N TYR A 224 -1.22 18.43 2.44
CA TYR A 224 -1.78 19.36 3.41
C TYR A 224 -3.32 19.42 3.38
N LEU A 225 -3.94 19.16 2.23
CA LEU A 225 -5.40 19.31 2.05
C LEU A 225 -6.22 18.13 2.59
N ILE A 226 -5.66 16.93 2.63
CA ILE A 226 -6.35 15.72 3.07
C ILE A 226 -5.66 15.15 4.32
N PRO A 227 -6.45 14.79 5.37
CA PRO A 227 -5.91 14.21 6.61
C PRO A 227 -5.05 12.97 6.33
N LYS A 228 -4.00 12.82 7.12
CA LYS A 228 -3.08 11.69 7.00
C LYS A 228 -3.79 10.33 7.19
N SER A 229 -4.74 10.26 8.15
CA SER A 229 -5.57 9.07 8.39
C SER A 229 -6.31 8.66 7.11
N LEU A 230 -6.99 9.61 6.48
CA LEU A 230 -7.77 9.36 5.27
C LEU A 230 -6.87 8.99 4.08
N ARG A 231 -5.73 9.64 3.90
CA ARG A 231 -4.75 9.27 2.85
C ARG A 231 -4.21 7.85 3.02
N HIS A 232 -3.97 7.45 4.28
CA HIS A 232 -3.57 6.09 4.61
C HIS A 232 -4.64 5.06 4.21
N ASP A 233 -5.91 5.35 4.52
CA ASP A 233 -7.02 4.47 4.20
C ASP A 233 -7.31 4.42 2.70
N LEU A 234 -7.02 5.51 2.00
CA LEU A 234 -7.04 5.61 0.54
C LEU A 234 -5.85 4.91 -0.14
N GLY A 235 -4.82 4.50 0.61
CA GLY A 235 -3.60 3.92 0.03
C GLY A 235 -2.79 4.91 -0.81
N GLU A 236 -3.01 6.20 -0.63
CA GLU A 236 -2.31 7.27 -1.37
C GLU A 236 -0.96 7.57 -0.73
N TYR A 237 0.09 6.96 -1.27
CA TYR A 237 1.46 7.17 -0.84
C TYR A 237 2.25 7.90 -1.93
N TYR A 238 2.56 9.17 -1.68
CA TYR A 238 3.39 9.93 -2.59
C TYR A 238 4.85 9.47 -2.51
N THR A 239 5.40 9.13 -3.67
CA THR A 239 6.78 8.65 -3.78
C THR A 239 7.75 9.80 -3.48
N PRO A 240 8.66 9.65 -2.49
CA PRO A 240 9.74 10.62 -2.29
C PRO A 240 10.61 10.73 -3.54
N ASP A 241 11.07 11.94 -3.86
CA ASP A 241 11.87 12.18 -5.06
C ASP A 241 13.17 11.38 -5.06
N TRP A 242 13.85 11.28 -3.91
CA TRP A 242 15.07 10.50 -3.78
C TRP A 242 14.85 9.00 -4.12
N LEU A 243 13.65 8.47 -3.82
CA LEU A 243 13.32 7.07 -4.10
C LEU A 243 13.07 6.87 -5.60
N ALA A 244 12.35 7.79 -6.23
CA ALA A 244 12.14 7.78 -7.67
C ALA A 244 13.46 7.99 -8.43
N GLU A 245 14.31 8.89 -7.96
CA GLU A 245 15.66 9.11 -8.50
C GLU A 245 16.53 7.86 -8.38
N ARG A 246 16.52 7.19 -7.21
CA ARG A 246 17.20 5.91 -7.00
C ARG A 246 16.75 4.86 -8.00
N LEU A 247 15.44 4.74 -8.20
CA LEU A 247 14.87 3.77 -9.14
C LEU A 247 15.30 4.05 -10.59
N LEU A 248 15.22 5.31 -11.03
CA LEU A 248 15.66 5.71 -12.38
C LEU A 248 17.16 5.45 -12.60
N ASN A 249 17.99 5.65 -11.56
CA ASN A 249 19.41 5.31 -11.60
C ASN A 249 19.64 3.80 -11.77
N GLN A 250 18.88 2.95 -11.04
CA GLN A 250 18.97 1.49 -11.17
C GLN A 250 18.52 1.00 -12.54
N LEU A 251 17.50 1.61 -13.13
CA LEU A 251 17.06 1.31 -14.49
C LEU A 251 18.11 1.72 -15.53
N GLY A 252 18.98 2.67 -15.21
CA GLY A 252 19.93 3.29 -16.12
C GLY A 252 19.26 4.25 -17.09
N TYR A 253 18.13 4.87 -16.70
CA TYR A 253 17.51 5.94 -17.47
C TYR A 253 18.27 7.25 -17.23
N ASP A 254 18.99 7.71 -18.21
CA ASP A 254 19.82 8.90 -18.18
C ASP A 254 19.23 10.14 -18.87
N GLY A 255 18.01 9.99 -19.43
CA GLY A 255 17.35 11.05 -20.18
C GLY A 255 17.67 11.06 -21.69
N ASP A 256 18.16 9.95 -22.25
CA ASP A 256 18.35 9.83 -23.70
C ASP A 256 17.07 10.27 -24.44
N PRO A 257 17.17 11.28 -25.35
CA PRO A 257 16.03 11.78 -26.10
C PRO A 257 15.30 10.76 -26.98
N GLN A 258 15.94 9.64 -27.29
CA GLN A 258 15.31 8.54 -28.03
C GLN A 258 14.67 7.47 -27.15
N ALA A 259 15.03 7.42 -25.87
CA ALA A 259 14.52 6.42 -24.94
C ALA A 259 13.11 6.76 -24.50
N ARG A 260 12.22 5.78 -24.55
CA ARG A 260 10.82 5.91 -24.15
C ARG A 260 10.59 5.41 -22.72
N LEU A 261 9.95 6.21 -21.90
CA LEU A 261 9.60 5.89 -20.51
C LEU A 261 8.11 6.08 -20.27
N ILE A 262 7.50 5.13 -19.56
CA ILE A 262 6.13 5.24 -19.06
C ILE A 262 6.04 4.99 -17.56
N ASP A 263 5.20 5.78 -16.89
CA ASP A 263 4.69 5.48 -15.56
C ASP A 263 3.20 5.11 -15.67
N PRO A 264 2.82 3.82 -15.50
CA PRO A 264 1.45 3.35 -15.69
C PRO A 264 0.51 3.62 -14.49
N SER A 265 1.00 4.27 -13.46
CA SER A 265 0.26 4.69 -12.25
C SER A 265 0.87 5.98 -11.69
N CYS A 266 0.91 7.01 -12.54
CA CYS A 266 1.83 8.13 -12.35
C CYS A 266 1.50 9.04 -11.16
N GLY A 267 0.30 8.95 -10.58
CA GLY A 267 -0.12 9.84 -9.50
C GLY A 267 0.03 11.30 -9.91
N SER A 268 0.73 12.08 -9.11
CA SER A 268 1.07 13.48 -9.44
C SER A 268 2.25 13.64 -10.43
N GLY A 269 2.83 12.54 -10.92
CA GLY A 269 3.86 12.57 -11.96
C GLY A 269 5.31 12.66 -11.47
N THR A 270 5.64 12.18 -10.27
CA THR A 270 7.02 12.26 -9.71
C THR A 270 8.08 11.66 -10.64
N PHE A 271 7.87 10.43 -11.14
CA PHE A 271 8.79 9.79 -12.09
C PHE A 271 8.85 10.54 -13.44
N ILE A 272 7.71 11.04 -13.89
CA ILE A 272 7.58 11.80 -15.14
C ILE A 272 8.39 13.09 -15.06
N VAL A 273 8.25 13.86 -13.98
CA VAL A 273 8.99 15.12 -13.78
C VAL A 273 10.50 14.89 -13.71
N LEU A 274 10.95 13.86 -13.00
CA LEU A 274 12.37 13.50 -12.94
C LEU A 274 12.90 13.04 -14.29
N ALA A 275 12.11 12.26 -15.04
CA ALA A 275 12.47 11.86 -16.40
C ALA A 275 12.61 13.06 -17.34
N LEU A 276 11.67 14.03 -17.27
CA LEU A 276 11.74 15.28 -18.04
C LEU A 276 12.98 16.10 -17.68
N LYS A 277 13.32 16.22 -16.39
CA LYS A 277 14.54 16.93 -15.97
C LYS A 277 15.79 16.29 -16.58
N ARG A 278 15.91 14.97 -16.53
CA ARG A 278 17.03 14.24 -17.14
C ARG A 278 17.08 14.41 -18.66
N LEU A 279 15.93 14.33 -19.32
CA LEU A 279 15.84 14.55 -20.76
C LEU A 279 16.28 15.99 -21.14
N ARG A 280 15.87 16.99 -20.42
CA ARG A 280 16.29 18.38 -20.65
C ARG A 280 17.79 18.53 -20.50
N GLN A 281 18.37 17.98 -19.41
CA GLN A 281 19.81 18.02 -19.19
C GLN A 281 20.56 17.30 -20.31
N ARG A 282 20.18 16.07 -20.61
CA ARG A 282 20.83 15.24 -21.63
C ARG A 282 20.70 15.82 -23.03
N GLY A 283 19.51 16.38 -23.33
CA GLY A 283 19.26 17.08 -24.60
C GLY A 283 20.13 18.31 -24.77
N ALA A 284 20.33 19.09 -23.70
CA ALA A 284 21.22 20.23 -23.72
C ALA A 284 22.70 19.82 -23.89
N GLU A 285 23.15 18.77 -23.19
CA GLU A 285 24.48 18.15 -23.38
C GLU A 285 24.70 17.66 -24.81
N ALA A 286 23.65 17.09 -25.43
CA ALA A 286 23.66 16.67 -26.84
C ALA A 286 23.46 17.80 -27.83
N MET A 287 23.44 19.06 -27.38
CA MET A 287 23.23 20.27 -28.20
C MET A 287 21.97 20.24 -29.07
N LEU A 288 20.89 19.58 -28.58
CA LEU A 288 19.59 19.60 -29.23
C LEU A 288 18.92 20.97 -29.07
N THR A 289 18.15 21.36 -30.09
CA THR A 289 17.33 22.56 -30.01
C THR A 289 16.19 22.39 -29.02
N ALA A 290 15.70 23.49 -28.43
CA ALA A 290 14.56 23.48 -27.50
C ALA A 290 13.35 22.77 -28.15
N LYS A 291 13.11 22.94 -29.43
CA LYS A 291 12.05 22.22 -30.17
C LYS A 291 12.25 20.72 -30.17
N GLN A 292 13.45 20.24 -30.46
CA GLN A 292 13.75 18.80 -30.45
C GLN A 292 13.61 18.19 -29.06
N ILE A 293 14.03 18.90 -28.01
CA ILE A 293 13.87 18.46 -26.63
C ILE A 293 12.38 18.36 -26.27
N ALA A 294 11.59 19.39 -26.64
CA ALA A 294 10.16 19.41 -26.40
C ALA A 294 9.42 18.27 -27.11
N GLU A 295 9.71 18.06 -28.39
CA GLU A 295 9.13 16.97 -29.19
C GLU A 295 9.49 15.61 -28.61
N SER A 296 10.75 15.39 -28.18
CA SER A 296 11.18 14.17 -27.52
C SER A 296 10.43 13.96 -26.20
N ALA A 297 10.27 15.01 -25.39
CA ALA A 297 9.52 14.93 -24.15
C ALA A 297 8.07 14.46 -24.40
N LEU A 298 7.36 15.15 -25.27
CA LEU A 298 5.95 14.86 -25.57
C LEU A 298 5.73 13.48 -26.20
N LYS A 299 6.70 12.98 -26.94
CA LYS A 299 6.63 11.65 -27.59
C LYS A 299 7.01 10.50 -26.67
N ASN A 300 8.02 10.70 -25.82
CA ASN A 300 8.74 9.60 -25.20
C ASN A 300 8.48 9.46 -23.68
N ILE A 301 7.92 10.46 -23.00
CA ILE A 301 7.65 10.41 -21.56
C ILE A 301 6.16 10.45 -21.32
N VAL A 302 5.57 9.31 -20.96
CA VAL A 302 4.11 9.09 -20.90
C VAL A 302 3.68 8.70 -19.48
N GLY A 303 2.49 9.11 -19.07
CA GLY A 303 1.90 8.72 -17.79
C GLY A 303 0.45 8.31 -17.91
N PHE A 304 0.05 7.32 -17.12
CA PHE A 304 -1.35 6.91 -16.94
C PHE A 304 -1.76 6.98 -15.49
N ASP A 305 -2.99 7.36 -15.24
CA ASP A 305 -3.63 7.21 -13.93
C ASP A 305 -5.15 7.08 -14.10
N LEU A 306 -5.79 6.37 -13.19
CA LEU A 306 -7.25 6.23 -13.15
C LEU A 306 -7.92 7.35 -12.35
N ASN A 307 -7.19 7.97 -11.42
CA ASN A 307 -7.70 9.06 -10.58
C ASN A 307 -7.69 10.40 -11.34
N PRO A 308 -8.85 11.02 -11.62
CA PRO A 308 -8.92 12.26 -12.37
C PRO A 308 -8.16 13.42 -11.72
N LEU A 309 -8.10 13.45 -10.39
CA LEU A 309 -7.35 14.46 -9.64
C LEU A 309 -5.84 14.32 -9.82
N ALA A 310 -5.35 13.07 -9.77
CA ALA A 310 -3.96 12.75 -10.03
C ALA A 310 -3.55 13.15 -11.44
N VAL A 311 -4.40 12.90 -12.44
CA VAL A 311 -4.15 13.28 -13.84
C VAL A 311 -4.02 14.80 -14.00
N ILE A 312 -4.89 15.61 -13.38
CA ILE A 312 -4.79 17.07 -13.43
C ILE A 312 -3.48 17.53 -12.77
N ALA A 313 -3.12 16.94 -11.63
CA ALA A 313 -1.86 17.25 -10.95
C ALA A 313 -0.64 16.88 -11.81
N ALA A 314 -0.64 15.69 -12.40
CA ALA A 314 0.44 15.23 -13.27
C ALA A 314 0.58 16.09 -14.52
N ARG A 315 -0.52 16.50 -15.16
CA ARG A 315 -0.51 17.42 -16.30
C ARG A 315 0.05 18.79 -15.93
N THR A 316 -0.33 19.30 -14.76
CA THR A 316 0.20 20.57 -14.26
C THR A 316 1.71 20.46 -13.99
N ASN A 317 2.16 19.41 -13.32
CA ASN A 317 3.58 19.16 -13.06
C ASN A 317 4.37 18.92 -14.36
N TYR A 318 3.78 18.25 -15.35
CA TYR A 318 4.37 18.07 -16.67
C TYR A 318 4.62 19.42 -17.36
N LEU A 319 3.64 20.32 -17.36
CA LEU A 319 3.76 21.68 -17.93
C LEU A 319 4.81 22.50 -17.18
N LEU A 320 4.86 22.41 -15.85
CA LEU A 320 5.88 23.05 -15.05
C LEU A 320 7.29 22.54 -15.41
N ALA A 321 7.46 21.23 -15.58
CA ALA A 321 8.72 20.63 -15.95
C ALA A 321 9.16 20.92 -17.41
N LEU A 322 8.18 21.06 -18.33
CA LEU A 322 8.45 21.56 -19.68
C LEU A 322 8.94 23.01 -19.68
N GLY A 323 8.34 23.85 -18.82
CA GLY A 323 8.73 25.23 -18.68
C GLY A 323 8.73 26.02 -19.99
N ASP A 324 9.86 26.66 -20.30
CA ASP A 324 10.08 27.46 -21.52
C ASP A 324 9.95 26.66 -22.84
N LEU A 325 10.13 25.32 -22.79
CA LEU A 325 10.00 24.44 -23.97
C LEU A 325 8.60 24.50 -24.59
N ILE A 326 7.56 24.83 -23.82
CA ILE A 326 6.18 24.98 -24.32
C ILE A 326 6.09 25.96 -25.50
N ARG A 327 6.92 26.99 -25.54
CA ARG A 327 6.92 28.02 -26.60
C ARG A 327 7.33 27.46 -27.98
N HIS A 328 8.09 26.38 -27.99
CA HIS A 328 8.72 25.82 -29.19
C HIS A 328 7.92 24.69 -29.86
N THR A 329 6.82 24.25 -29.24
CA THR A 329 6.03 23.11 -29.73
C THR A 329 4.53 23.29 -29.46
N ARG A 330 3.88 24.14 -30.22
CA ARG A 330 2.42 24.36 -30.11
C ARG A 330 1.69 23.83 -31.33
N PRO A 331 0.52 23.17 -31.18
CA PRO A 331 -0.17 22.87 -29.92
C PRO A 331 0.53 21.76 -29.10
N VAL A 332 0.47 21.85 -27.78
CA VAL A 332 0.96 20.83 -26.84
C VAL A 332 -0.17 19.89 -26.50
N GLU A 333 0.00 18.63 -26.76
CA GLU A 333 -0.79 17.53 -26.20
C GLU A 333 0.02 16.84 -25.11
N ILE A 334 -0.43 16.98 -23.87
CA ILE A 334 0.30 16.44 -22.71
C ILE A 334 0.08 14.93 -22.67
N PRO A 335 1.15 14.10 -22.68
CA PRO A 335 1.03 12.64 -22.76
C PRO A 335 0.72 11.99 -21.39
N ILE A 336 -0.26 12.57 -20.70
CA ILE A 336 -0.80 12.05 -19.44
C ILE A 336 -2.29 11.77 -19.66
N TYR A 337 -2.66 10.49 -19.56
CA TYR A 337 -4.00 10.03 -19.90
C TYR A 337 -4.72 9.43 -18.70
N MET A 338 -6.02 9.74 -18.60
CA MET A 338 -6.89 9.15 -17.59
C MET A 338 -7.45 7.82 -18.12
N CYS A 339 -6.85 6.72 -17.73
CA CYS A 339 -7.25 5.38 -18.16
C CYS A 339 -6.83 4.32 -17.15
N ASP A 340 -7.47 3.16 -17.26
CA ASP A 340 -7.00 1.95 -16.57
C ASP A 340 -5.83 1.36 -17.35
N SER A 341 -4.66 1.32 -16.73
CA SER A 341 -3.44 0.83 -17.36
C SER A 341 -3.34 -0.70 -17.40
N ILE A 342 -4.12 -1.41 -16.60
CA ILE A 342 -4.15 -2.89 -16.55
C ILE A 342 -5.37 -3.48 -17.24
N LEU A 343 -6.55 -2.90 -17.07
CA LEU A 343 -7.76 -3.29 -17.79
C LEU A 343 -7.86 -2.49 -19.09
N THR A 344 -7.01 -2.83 -20.05
CA THR A 344 -7.11 -2.24 -21.38
C THR A 344 -8.37 -2.75 -22.11
N PRO A 345 -9.06 -1.88 -22.88
CA PRO A 345 -10.18 -2.35 -23.69
C PRO A 345 -9.79 -3.53 -24.56
N THR A 346 -10.57 -4.60 -24.52
CA THR A 346 -10.34 -5.81 -25.33
C THR A 346 -11.36 -5.90 -26.45
N GLU A 347 -10.89 -6.30 -27.62
CA GLU A 347 -11.76 -6.56 -28.76
C GLU A 347 -12.66 -7.76 -28.46
N SER A 348 -13.97 -7.56 -28.42
CA SER A 348 -14.94 -8.65 -28.30
C SER A 348 -15.21 -9.26 -29.66
N SER A 349 -14.85 -10.53 -29.82
CA SER A 349 -15.18 -11.31 -31.00
C SER A 349 -16.58 -11.90 -30.88
N GLY A 350 -17.53 -11.40 -31.68
CA GLY A 350 -18.57 -12.24 -32.23
C GLY A 350 -19.80 -12.59 -31.43
N GLN A 351 -20.21 -11.90 -30.34
CA GLN A 351 -21.53 -12.09 -29.70
C GLN A 351 -22.46 -10.86 -29.73
N LEU A 352 -22.05 -9.78 -30.33
CA LEU A 352 -22.92 -8.66 -30.63
C LEU A 352 -23.38 -8.79 -32.09
N GLU A 353 -24.59 -9.32 -32.25
CA GLU A 353 -25.43 -9.25 -33.44
C GLU A 353 -24.66 -9.20 -34.78
N LEU A 354 -24.40 -10.36 -35.36
CA LEU A 354 -24.09 -10.51 -36.77
C LEU A 354 -23.06 -9.48 -37.35
N PHE A 355 -21.73 -9.73 -37.16
CA PHE A 355 -20.66 -9.25 -38.07
C PHE A 355 -19.82 -8.03 -37.71
N ALA A 356 -19.76 -7.47 -36.49
CA ALA A 356 -18.74 -6.47 -36.20
C ALA A 356 -17.94 -6.79 -34.95
N SER A 357 -16.62 -6.82 -35.08
CA SER A 357 -15.72 -6.76 -33.93
C SER A 357 -15.68 -5.33 -33.38
N GLY A 358 -15.71 -5.18 -32.07
CA GLY A 358 -15.73 -3.87 -31.40
C GLY A 358 -15.26 -3.92 -29.96
N TYR A 359 -15.19 -2.76 -29.35
CA TYR A 359 -14.82 -2.59 -27.94
C TYR A 359 -16.01 -2.05 -27.17
N THR A 360 -16.15 -2.43 -25.92
CA THR A 360 -17.19 -1.91 -25.02
C THR A 360 -16.53 -1.19 -23.83
N ILE A 361 -16.98 0.04 -23.58
CA ILE A 361 -16.58 0.81 -22.40
C ILE A 361 -17.80 0.96 -21.50
N HIS A 362 -17.70 0.45 -20.27
CA HIS A 362 -18.76 0.54 -19.26
C HIS A 362 -18.71 1.87 -18.52
N SER A 363 -19.88 2.46 -18.30
CA SER A 363 -20.04 3.71 -17.56
C SER A 363 -21.35 3.75 -16.75
N THR A 364 -21.49 4.76 -15.89
CA THR A 364 -22.72 5.00 -15.13
C THR A 364 -23.93 5.40 -15.98
N VAL A 365 -23.71 5.75 -17.25
CA VAL A 365 -24.79 6.13 -18.19
C VAL A 365 -25.11 5.07 -19.22
N GLY A 366 -24.38 3.95 -19.20
CA GLY A 366 -24.52 2.82 -20.11
C GLY A 366 -23.23 2.44 -20.81
N ASP A 367 -23.32 1.50 -21.72
CA ASP A 367 -22.18 0.92 -22.44
C ASP A 367 -21.94 1.65 -23.77
N PHE A 368 -20.72 2.12 -23.96
CA PHE A 368 -20.27 2.73 -25.21
C PHE A 368 -19.63 1.67 -26.10
N LYS A 369 -20.23 1.41 -27.26
CA LYS A 369 -19.73 0.47 -28.26
C LYS A 369 -18.87 1.19 -29.30
N ILE A 370 -17.62 0.83 -29.44
CA ILE A 370 -16.64 1.45 -30.32
C ILE A 370 -16.23 0.45 -31.41
N PRO A 371 -16.35 0.77 -32.70
CA PRO A 371 -15.93 -0.13 -33.78
C PRO A 371 -14.43 -0.43 -33.75
N ALA A 372 -14.05 -1.68 -33.95
CA ALA A 372 -12.64 -2.06 -34.04
C ALA A 372 -11.91 -1.36 -35.19
N GLU A 373 -12.59 -1.06 -36.27
CA GLU A 373 -12.01 -0.33 -37.43
C GLU A 373 -11.46 1.03 -37.03
N THR A 374 -12.24 1.84 -36.28
CA THR A 374 -11.82 3.17 -35.84
C THR A 374 -10.62 3.09 -34.88
N VAL A 375 -10.61 2.07 -34.01
CA VAL A 375 -9.50 1.84 -33.10
C VAL A 375 -8.23 1.42 -33.87
N LYS A 376 -8.36 0.45 -34.79
CA LYS A 376 -7.24 -0.03 -35.62
C LYS A 376 -6.67 1.06 -36.53
N ALA A 377 -7.53 1.96 -37.05
CA ALA A 377 -7.10 3.11 -37.83
C ALA A 377 -6.48 4.25 -37.00
N ARG A 378 -6.47 4.14 -35.65
CA ARG A 378 -5.99 5.17 -34.71
C ARG A 378 -6.73 6.50 -34.83
N GLU A 379 -8.04 6.46 -35.06
CA GLU A 379 -8.88 7.63 -35.31
C GLU A 379 -9.73 8.05 -34.10
N MET A 380 -9.36 7.63 -32.89
CA MET A 380 -10.14 7.92 -31.67
C MET A 380 -10.20 9.42 -31.36
N ASP A 381 -9.13 10.18 -31.61
CA ASP A 381 -9.14 11.65 -31.49
C ASP A 381 -10.15 12.30 -32.43
N ARG A 382 -10.16 11.83 -33.67
CA ARG A 382 -11.05 12.33 -34.70
C ARG A 382 -12.50 11.96 -34.41
N LEU A 383 -12.75 10.74 -33.94
CA LEU A 383 -14.07 10.31 -33.50
C LEU A 383 -14.58 11.16 -32.33
N ALA A 384 -13.75 11.38 -31.30
CA ALA A 384 -14.13 12.19 -30.13
C ALA A 384 -14.43 13.64 -30.53
N ALA A 385 -13.58 14.26 -31.36
CA ALA A 385 -13.81 15.61 -31.85
C ALA A 385 -15.09 15.72 -32.69
N LEU A 386 -15.32 14.75 -33.56
CA LEU A 386 -16.52 14.70 -34.42
C LEU A 386 -17.79 14.53 -33.58
N LEU A 387 -17.78 13.69 -32.56
CA LEU A 387 -18.91 13.51 -31.63
C LEU A 387 -19.20 14.80 -30.87
N GLU A 388 -18.18 15.45 -30.33
CA GLU A 388 -18.35 16.71 -29.58
C GLU A 388 -18.92 17.82 -30.46
N GLU A 389 -18.37 18.00 -31.66
CA GLU A 389 -18.84 19.00 -32.62
C GLU A 389 -20.29 18.76 -33.04
N ALA A 390 -20.61 17.51 -33.41
CA ALA A 390 -21.94 17.15 -33.89
C ALA A 390 -23.00 17.23 -32.79
N VAL A 391 -22.63 16.87 -31.56
CA VAL A 391 -23.56 16.99 -30.40
C VAL A 391 -23.81 18.50 -30.09
N ARG A 392 -22.78 19.32 -30.04
CA ARG A 392 -22.90 20.76 -29.80
C ARG A 392 -23.68 21.45 -30.93
N GLY A 393 -23.45 21.02 -32.17
CA GLY A 393 -24.12 21.54 -33.35
C GLY A 393 -25.53 20.97 -33.57
N GLU A 394 -26.04 20.15 -32.67
CA GLU A 394 -27.37 19.52 -32.75
C GLU A 394 -27.61 18.81 -34.11
N TYR A 395 -26.60 18.13 -34.63
CA TYR A 395 -26.70 17.40 -35.91
C TYR A 395 -27.77 16.32 -35.84
N SER A 396 -28.44 16.11 -36.99
CA SER A 396 -29.25 14.90 -37.13
C SER A 396 -28.37 13.64 -37.20
N ALA A 397 -28.88 12.48 -36.75
CA ALA A 397 -28.15 11.21 -36.86
C ALA A 397 -27.76 10.85 -38.29
N ARG A 398 -28.50 11.36 -39.29
CA ARG A 398 -28.21 11.19 -40.71
C ARG A 398 -27.02 12.06 -41.15
N ASP A 399 -27.00 13.32 -40.74
CA ASP A 399 -25.93 14.25 -41.10
C ASP A 399 -24.63 13.87 -40.43
N PHE A 400 -24.70 13.44 -39.16
CA PHE A 400 -23.55 12.89 -38.47
C PHE A 400 -23.00 11.66 -39.16
N ALA A 401 -23.83 10.67 -39.52
CA ALA A 401 -23.39 9.44 -40.20
C ALA A 401 -22.75 9.76 -41.56
N ALA A 402 -23.33 10.70 -42.33
CA ALA A 402 -22.75 11.14 -43.58
C ALA A 402 -21.37 11.79 -43.44
N ARG A 403 -21.14 12.53 -42.34
CA ARG A 403 -19.87 13.14 -42.00
C ARG A 403 -18.87 12.10 -41.48
N ALA A 404 -19.31 11.19 -40.61
CA ALA A 404 -18.50 10.13 -40.08
C ALA A 404 -17.91 9.23 -41.18
N ARG A 405 -18.69 8.88 -42.19
CA ARG A 405 -18.22 8.15 -43.40
C ARG A 405 -17.11 8.85 -44.16
N ARG A 406 -17.08 10.18 -44.16
CA ARG A 406 -16.05 10.96 -44.87
C ARG A 406 -14.77 11.13 -44.07
N GLU A 407 -14.91 11.15 -42.76
CA GLU A 407 -13.84 11.55 -41.86
C GLU A 407 -13.21 10.37 -41.11
N LEU A 408 -13.88 9.21 -41.04
CA LEU A 408 -13.43 8.02 -40.32
C LEU A 408 -13.32 6.82 -41.29
N THR A 409 -12.46 5.91 -40.97
CA THR A 409 -12.33 4.61 -41.68
C THR A 409 -13.45 3.68 -41.22
N LEU A 410 -14.54 3.65 -41.99
CA LEU A 410 -15.73 2.83 -41.70
C LEU A 410 -16.01 1.99 -42.97
N THR A 411 -15.43 0.80 -43.05
CA THR A 411 -15.55 -0.07 -44.24
C THR A 411 -16.75 -1.01 -44.16
N GLN A 412 -17.18 -1.31 -42.94
CA GLN A 412 -18.29 -2.21 -42.68
C GLN A 412 -19.56 -1.45 -42.28
N PRO A 413 -20.74 -1.83 -42.78
CA PRO A 413 -22.02 -1.23 -42.40
C PRO A 413 -22.30 -1.28 -40.89
N ALA A 414 -21.83 -2.33 -40.20
CA ALA A 414 -21.95 -2.49 -38.78
C ALA A 414 -21.11 -1.49 -37.98
N ALA A 415 -19.91 -1.13 -38.46
CA ALA A 415 -19.07 -0.10 -37.86
C ALA A 415 -19.74 1.28 -37.96
N GLU A 416 -20.34 1.58 -39.10
CA GLU A 416 -21.12 2.81 -39.30
C GLU A 416 -22.35 2.86 -38.38
N SER A 417 -23.08 1.74 -38.22
CA SER A 417 -24.21 1.66 -37.30
C SER A 417 -23.77 1.92 -35.88
N ALA A 418 -22.68 1.31 -35.43
CA ALA A 418 -22.13 1.48 -34.08
C ALA A 418 -21.72 2.93 -33.81
N VAL A 419 -21.05 3.61 -34.73
CA VAL A 419 -20.68 5.04 -34.59
C VAL A 419 -21.92 5.91 -34.58
N LYS A 420 -22.94 5.59 -35.37
CA LYS A 420 -24.25 6.31 -35.36
C LYS A 420 -24.99 6.10 -34.04
N GLU A 421 -25.02 4.87 -33.50
CA GLU A 421 -25.63 4.56 -32.21
C GLU A 421 -24.91 5.30 -31.07
N LEU A 422 -23.58 5.33 -31.11
CA LEU A 422 -22.76 6.11 -30.17
C LEU A 422 -23.15 7.59 -30.19
N PHE A 423 -23.27 8.20 -31.37
CA PHE A 423 -23.72 9.57 -31.50
C PHE A 423 -25.15 9.79 -30.95
N VAL A 424 -26.08 8.89 -31.26
CA VAL A 424 -27.48 8.99 -30.75
C VAL A 424 -27.48 8.94 -29.21
N MET A 425 -26.70 8.06 -28.62
CA MET A 425 -26.52 7.99 -27.17
C MET A 425 -25.95 9.28 -26.60
N MET A 426 -24.90 9.83 -27.23
CA MET A 426 -24.27 11.08 -26.81
C MET A 426 -25.21 12.28 -26.94
N ALA A 427 -26.01 12.37 -28.02
CA ALA A 427 -27.01 13.39 -28.23
C ALA A 427 -28.17 13.30 -27.22
N ASP A 428 -28.60 12.08 -26.84
CA ASP A 428 -29.59 11.89 -25.77
C ASP A 428 -29.03 12.34 -24.41
N LEU A 429 -27.78 11.98 -24.08
CA LEU A 429 -27.11 12.47 -22.87
C LEU A 429 -27.02 13.98 -22.84
N HIS A 430 -26.75 14.64 -23.98
CA HIS A 430 -26.74 16.10 -24.10
C HIS A 430 -28.11 16.71 -23.78
N LYS A 431 -29.17 16.18 -24.39
CA LYS A 431 -30.55 16.63 -24.11
C LYS A 431 -30.92 16.50 -22.64
N ARG A 432 -30.41 15.43 -21.98
CA ARG A 432 -30.62 15.21 -20.54
C ARG A 432 -29.64 15.98 -19.64
N LYS A 433 -28.77 16.81 -20.20
CA LYS A 433 -27.69 17.54 -19.48
C LYS A 433 -26.77 16.60 -18.70
N ARG A 434 -26.45 15.44 -19.29
CA ARG A 434 -25.56 14.42 -18.76
C ARG A 434 -24.32 14.20 -19.63
N ASP A 435 -24.00 15.14 -20.49
CA ASP A 435 -22.89 15.16 -21.41
C ASP A 435 -21.67 15.93 -20.84
N GLY A 436 -20.66 16.10 -21.69
CA GLY A 436 -19.54 17.00 -21.42
C GLY A 436 -18.24 16.32 -21.01
N LEU A 437 -18.23 14.98 -20.78
CA LEU A 437 -17.00 14.24 -20.44
C LEU A 437 -16.80 12.98 -21.28
N TRP A 438 -17.85 12.42 -21.87
CA TRP A 438 -17.83 11.04 -22.38
C TRP A 438 -16.94 10.85 -23.60
N ALA A 439 -16.99 11.74 -24.60
CA ALA A 439 -16.16 11.59 -25.80
C ALA A 439 -14.66 11.56 -25.46
N ARG A 440 -14.25 12.39 -24.52
CA ARG A 440 -12.88 12.47 -24.03
C ARG A 440 -12.48 11.29 -23.15
N LEU A 441 -13.40 10.82 -22.30
CA LEU A 441 -13.20 9.58 -21.53
C LEU A 441 -13.03 8.37 -22.43
N ILE A 442 -13.87 8.24 -23.46
CA ILE A 442 -13.78 7.20 -24.46
C ILE A 442 -12.40 7.26 -25.15
N LYS A 443 -11.97 8.44 -25.64
CA LYS A 443 -10.64 8.62 -26.23
C LYS A 443 -9.53 8.14 -25.29
N ASN A 444 -9.52 8.62 -24.05
CA ASN A 444 -8.47 8.31 -23.08
C ASN A 444 -8.40 6.82 -22.70
N ALA A 445 -9.56 6.13 -22.66
CA ALA A 445 -9.61 4.70 -22.38
C ALA A 445 -8.82 3.85 -23.40
N PHE A 446 -8.60 4.36 -24.62
CA PHE A 446 -7.82 3.69 -25.64
C PHE A 446 -6.35 4.11 -25.69
N ALA A 447 -5.92 5.07 -24.89
CA ALA A 447 -4.51 5.48 -24.83
C ALA A 447 -3.56 4.29 -24.62
N PRO A 448 -3.85 3.31 -23.74
CA PRO A 448 -3.00 2.12 -23.58
C PRO A 448 -2.72 1.34 -24.85
N ILE A 449 -3.64 1.34 -25.81
CA ILE A 449 -3.50 0.62 -27.08
C ILE A 449 -2.61 1.38 -28.05
N PHE A 450 -2.60 2.73 -28.01
CA PHE A 450 -1.96 3.57 -29.01
C PHE A 450 -0.54 4.00 -28.66
N VAL A 451 -0.21 4.06 -27.38
CA VAL A 451 1.12 4.54 -26.95
C VAL A 451 2.27 3.62 -27.37
N GLY A 452 1.98 2.34 -27.64
CA GLY A 452 3.00 1.36 -28.03
C GLY A 452 3.91 0.94 -26.88
N GLN A 453 5.10 0.42 -27.23
CA GLN A 453 6.04 -0.13 -26.24
C GLN A 453 7.14 0.87 -25.87
N PHE A 454 7.72 0.65 -24.68
CA PHE A 454 8.69 1.53 -24.02
C PHE A 454 9.98 0.79 -23.69
N ASP A 455 11.07 1.54 -23.60
CA ASP A 455 12.37 1.06 -23.12
C ASP A 455 12.35 0.84 -21.61
N PHE A 456 11.63 1.75 -20.91
CA PHE A 456 11.56 1.80 -19.46
C PHE A 456 10.11 1.92 -19.00
N VAL A 457 9.76 1.11 -18.01
CA VAL A 457 8.54 1.24 -17.21
C VAL A 457 8.99 1.55 -15.79
N ALA A 458 8.58 2.68 -15.22
CA ALA A 458 8.98 3.10 -13.88
C ALA A 458 7.79 3.65 -13.13
N GLY A 459 7.61 3.30 -11.86
CA GLY A 459 6.49 3.78 -11.08
C GLY A 459 6.40 3.23 -9.65
N ASN A 460 5.38 3.68 -8.95
CA ASN A 460 4.95 3.15 -7.68
C ASN A 460 3.48 2.70 -7.79
N PRO A 461 3.20 1.45 -8.19
CA PRO A 461 1.84 0.97 -8.37
C PRO A 461 1.08 0.91 -7.05
N PRO A 462 -0.27 0.94 -7.07
CA PRO A 462 -1.07 0.95 -5.85
C PRO A 462 -0.89 -0.32 -4.99
N TRP A 463 -0.74 -0.15 -3.67
CA TRP A 463 -0.54 -1.23 -2.69
C TRP A 463 -1.86 -1.61 -2.01
N ILE A 464 -2.80 -2.08 -2.80
CA ILE A 464 -4.14 -2.43 -2.34
C ILE A 464 -4.30 -3.95 -2.35
N ASN A 465 -4.80 -4.50 -1.25
CA ASN A 465 -5.11 -5.92 -1.23
C ASN A 465 -6.29 -6.23 -2.15
N TRP A 466 -6.17 -7.29 -2.95
CA TRP A 466 -7.23 -7.72 -3.87
C TRP A 466 -8.60 -7.88 -3.20
N GLU A 467 -8.63 -8.30 -1.93
CA GLU A 467 -9.85 -8.46 -1.14
C GLU A 467 -10.53 -7.12 -0.81
N SER A 468 -9.78 -6.02 -0.82
CA SER A 468 -10.29 -4.66 -0.56
C SER A 468 -10.78 -3.93 -1.81
N LEU A 469 -10.48 -4.45 -3.00
CA LEU A 469 -10.98 -3.90 -4.27
C LEU A 469 -12.51 -4.06 -4.38
N SER A 470 -13.17 -3.20 -5.15
CA SER A 470 -14.59 -3.34 -5.44
C SER A 470 -14.91 -4.70 -6.08
N GLN A 471 -16.11 -5.22 -5.85
CA GLN A 471 -16.50 -6.52 -6.42
C GLN A 471 -16.43 -6.51 -7.95
N GLU A 472 -16.89 -5.43 -8.57
CA GLU A 472 -16.85 -5.25 -10.02
C GLU A 472 -15.41 -5.33 -10.56
N TYR A 473 -14.48 -4.62 -9.94
CA TYR A 473 -13.07 -4.61 -10.39
C TYR A 473 -12.35 -5.93 -10.12
N ARG A 474 -12.69 -6.62 -9.02
CA ARG A 474 -12.20 -7.98 -8.76
C ARG A 474 -12.62 -8.98 -9.85
N GLU A 475 -13.89 -8.94 -10.24
CA GLU A 475 -14.39 -9.84 -11.30
C GLU A 475 -13.75 -9.47 -12.66
N ALA A 476 -13.63 -8.19 -12.99
CA ALA A 476 -13.00 -7.73 -14.23
C ALA A 476 -11.51 -8.12 -14.33
N THR A 477 -10.75 -7.99 -13.23
CA THR A 477 -9.31 -8.33 -13.22
C THR A 477 -9.01 -9.80 -12.98
N LYS A 478 -9.97 -10.60 -12.55
CA LYS A 478 -9.79 -12.01 -12.14
C LYS A 478 -9.12 -12.87 -13.22
N LYS A 479 -9.48 -12.64 -14.49
CA LYS A 479 -8.86 -13.35 -15.61
C LYS A 479 -7.37 -13.04 -15.71
N LEU A 480 -6.96 -11.77 -15.61
CA LEU A 480 -5.56 -11.35 -15.65
C LEU A 480 -4.74 -11.99 -14.50
N TRP A 481 -5.28 -12.00 -13.28
CA TRP A 481 -4.64 -12.68 -12.14
C TRP A 481 -4.39 -14.17 -12.41
N SER A 482 -5.33 -14.82 -13.11
CA SER A 482 -5.23 -16.23 -13.48
C SER A 482 -4.26 -16.46 -14.63
N ASP A 483 -4.32 -15.63 -15.67
CA ASP A 483 -3.48 -15.72 -16.86
C ASP A 483 -1.98 -15.55 -16.52
N TYR A 484 -1.66 -14.59 -15.63
CA TYR A 484 -0.29 -14.41 -15.12
C TYR A 484 0.09 -15.41 -13.99
N GLY A 485 -0.81 -16.33 -13.61
CA GLY A 485 -0.55 -17.34 -12.58
C GLY A 485 -0.37 -16.78 -11.18
N LEU A 486 -0.90 -15.59 -10.91
CA LEU A 486 -0.81 -14.94 -9.61
C LEU A 486 -1.74 -15.57 -8.56
N PHE A 487 -2.77 -16.28 -8.97
CA PHE A 487 -3.60 -17.14 -8.10
C PHE A 487 -2.94 -18.51 -7.92
N SER A 488 -1.91 -18.60 -7.10
CA SER A 488 -1.13 -19.82 -6.89
C SER A 488 -1.76 -20.83 -5.93
N LEU A 489 -2.69 -20.40 -5.08
CA LEU A 489 -3.32 -21.25 -4.06
C LEU A 489 -4.62 -21.86 -4.59
N LYS A 490 -4.81 -23.19 -4.39
CA LYS A 490 -6.02 -23.94 -4.74
C LYS A 490 -6.71 -24.50 -3.49
N GLY A 491 -8.03 -24.73 -3.57
CA GLY A 491 -8.82 -25.43 -2.55
C GLY A 491 -8.90 -24.71 -1.20
N HIS A 492 -8.68 -25.43 -0.11
CA HIS A 492 -8.85 -24.92 1.26
C HIS A 492 -7.87 -23.79 1.61
N ALA A 493 -6.63 -23.86 1.12
CA ALA A 493 -5.62 -22.82 1.33
C ALA A 493 -6.02 -21.47 0.74
N ALA A 494 -6.68 -21.47 -0.42
CA ALA A 494 -7.22 -20.25 -1.04
C ALA A 494 -8.37 -19.64 -0.21
N ARG A 495 -9.22 -20.50 0.39
CA ARG A 495 -10.35 -20.08 1.25
C ARG A 495 -9.92 -19.54 2.62
N LEU A 496 -8.75 -19.96 3.10
CA LEU A 496 -8.19 -19.49 4.39
C LEU A 496 -7.52 -18.12 4.30
N GLY A 497 -7.61 -17.41 3.15
CA GLY A 497 -6.95 -16.13 2.96
C GLY A 497 -5.42 -16.25 3.05
N GLY A 498 -4.87 -17.33 2.52
CA GLY A 498 -3.45 -17.69 2.61
C GLY A 498 -2.51 -16.76 1.86
N GLY A 499 -2.50 -15.51 2.25
CA GLY A 499 -1.65 -14.45 1.76
C GLY A 499 -2.46 -13.34 1.09
N LYS A 500 -2.34 -12.16 1.61
CA LYS A 500 -2.88 -10.94 1.02
C LYS A 500 -2.24 -10.74 -0.35
N LYS A 501 -3.05 -10.72 -1.40
CA LYS A 501 -2.60 -10.46 -2.76
C LYS A 501 -2.62 -8.96 -2.99
N ASP A 502 -1.47 -8.39 -3.23
CA ASP A 502 -1.30 -6.96 -3.46
C ASP A 502 -1.44 -6.63 -4.95
N LEU A 503 -2.19 -5.57 -5.27
CA LEU A 503 -2.44 -5.15 -6.65
C LEU A 503 -1.15 -4.80 -7.40
N SER A 504 -0.10 -4.37 -6.70
CA SER A 504 1.22 -4.12 -7.29
C SER A 504 1.82 -5.35 -7.99
N MET A 505 1.45 -6.57 -7.55
CA MET A 505 1.85 -7.80 -8.23
C MET A 505 1.25 -7.87 -9.63
N LEU A 506 -0.05 -7.60 -9.78
CA LEU A 506 -0.72 -7.60 -11.07
C LEU A 506 -0.19 -6.47 -11.96
N PHE A 507 0.01 -5.27 -11.38
CA PHE A 507 0.61 -4.15 -12.10
C PHE A 507 1.98 -4.48 -12.67
N THR A 508 2.83 -5.18 -11.93
CA THR A 508 4.17 -5.56 -12.39
C THR A 508 4.09 -6.42 -13.66
N TYR A 509 3.19 -7.40 -13.69
CA TYR A 509 3.04 -8.29 -14.83
C TYR A 509 2.34 -7.61 -16.00
N ALA A 510 1.20 -6.97 -15.75
CA ALA A 510 0.44 -6.31 -16.79
C ALA A 510 1.22 -5.16 -17.46
N ALA A 511 1.91 -4.33 -16.67
CA ALA A 511 2.72 -3.25 -17.20
C ALA A 511 3.92 -3.75 -18.04
N ALA A 512 4.55 -4.84 -17.60
CA ALA A 512 5.63 -5.45 -18.36
C ALA A 512 5.13 -6.06 -19.69
N ASP A 513 3.95 -6.68 -19.67
CA ASP A 513 3.36 -7.29 -20.85
C ASP A 513 2.86 -6.25 -21.86
N HIS A 514 2.08 -5.28 -21.38
CA HIS A 514 1.43 -4.28 -22.23
C HIS A 514 2.42 -3.25 -22.79
N TYR A 515 3.35 -2.78 -21.95
CA TYR A 515 4.12 -1.58 -22.28
C TYR A 515 5.62 -1.80 -22.48
N LEU A 516 6.20 -2.87 -21.94
CA LEU A 516 7.65 -3.04 -22.03
C LEU A 516 8.04 -3.78 -23.32
N ARG A 517 8.96 -3.21 -24.11
CA ARG A 517 9.51 -3.91 -25.27
C ARG A 517 10.41 -5.08 -24.86
N PRO A 518 10.63 -6.09 -25.72
CA PRO A 518 11.66 -7.09 -25.47
C PRO A 518 13.02 -6.45 -25.20
N GLY A 519 13.69 -6.89 -24.13
CA GLY A 519 14.95 -6.30 -23.65
C GLY A 519 14.81 -5.01 -22.85
N GLY A 520 13.60 -4.42 -22.75
CA GLY A 520 13.30 -3.25 -21.93
C GLY A 520 13.37 -3.58 -20.42
N LYS A 521 13.43 -2.54 -19.59
CA LYS A 521 13.56 -2.65 -18.15
C LYS A 521 12.35 -2.06 -17.42
N LEU A 522 11.87 -2.79 -16.41
CA LEU A 522 10.83 -2.32 -15.51
C LEU A 522 11.42 -2.11 -14.10
N GLY A 523 11.08 -1.01 -13.47
CA GLY A 523 11.41 -0.73 -12.09
C GLY A 523 10.19 -0.24 -11.34
N PHE A 524 9.85 -0.93 -10.25
CA PHE A 524 8.73 -0.57 -9.40
C PHE A 524 9.09 -0.52 -7.92
N VAL A 525 8.42 0.39 -7.23
CA VAL A 525 8.37 0.41 -5.77
C VAL A 525 7.20 -0.45 -5.33
N ILE A 526 7.46 -1.57 -4.66
CA ILE A 526 6.45 -2.58 -4.30
C ILE A 526 6.57 -2.99 -2.84
N THR A 527 5.63 -3.83 -2.39
CA THR A 527 5.70 -4.41 -1.05
C THR A 527 6.76 -5.51 -0.99
N GLN A 528 7.71 -5.40 -0.06
CA GLN A 528 8.82 -6.35 0.12
C GLN A 528 8.33 -7.79 0.40
N THR A 529 7.17 -7.92 1.04
CA THR A 529 6.60 -9.21 1.44
C THR A 529 6.36 -10.19 0.29
N VAL A 530 6.27 -9.71 -0.97
CA VAL A 530 6.10 -10.57 -2.16
C VAL A 530 7.25 -11.55 -2.36
N PHE A 531 8.45 -11.21 -1.87
CA PHE A 531 9.63 -12.06 -1.99
C PHE A 531 9.71 -13.15 -0.92
N GLN A 532 9.12 -12.94 0.27
CA GLN A 532 9.30 -13.81 1.43
C GLN A 532 8.03 -14.59 1.81
N THR A 533 6.84 -14.19 1.38
CA THR A 533 5.59 -14.87 1.76
C THR A 533 5.37 -16.15 0.98
N LYS A 534 4.93 -17.22 1.70
CA LYS A 534 4.36 -18.41 1.06
C LYS A 534 2.96 -18.07 0.52
N GLY A 535 2.54 -18.74 -0.52
CA GLY A 535 1.19 -18.58 -1.08
C GLY A 535 1.06 -17.38 -2.01
N ALA A 536 0.65 -16.21 -1.56
CA ALA A 536 0.42 -15.07 -2.44
C ALA A 536 1.66 -14.67 -3.26
N GLY A 537 2.85 -14.69 -2.63
CA GLY A 537 4.10 -14.37 -3.32
C GLY A 537 4.59 -15.45 -4.31
N ALA A 538 4.13 -16.69 -4.19
CA ALA A 538 4.60 -17.78 -5.07
C ALA A 538 4.24 -17.51 -6.54
N GLY A 539 3.03 -17.03 -6.82
CA GLY A 539 2.62 -16.64 -8.17
C GLY A 539 3.49 -15.51 -8.73
N PHE A 540 3.79 -14.52 -7.89
CA PHE A 540 4.64 -13.38 -8.28
C PHE A 540 6.07 -13.81 -8.62
N ARG A 541 6.66 -14.73 -7.87
CA ARG A 541 8.04 -15.19 -8.08
C ARG A 541 8.25 -16.14 -9.27
N ARG A 542 7.23 -16.43 -10.04
CA ARG A 542 7.36 -17.18 -11.31
C ARG A 542 8.09 -16.38 -12.39
N PHE A 543 7.97 -15.06 -12.39
CA PHE A 543 8.58 -14.14 -13.35
C PHE A 543 8.42 -14.56 -14.81
N GLN A 544 7.20 -14.96 -15.18
CA GLN A 544 6.82 -15.33 -16.55
C GLN A 544 5.56 -14.58 -16.97
N LEU A 545 5.60 -13.92 -18.13
CA LEU A 545 4.47 -13.18 -18.71
C LEU A 545 3.54 -14.10 -19.52
N GLY A 546 4.07 -15.15 -20.15
CA GLY A 546 3.35 -16.12 -20.96
C GLY A 546 4.28 -17.25 -21.39
N GLU A 547 3.84 -18.10 -22.33
CA GLU A 547 4.68 -19.15 -22.90
C GLU A 547 5.87 -18.52 -23.66
N GLY A 548 7.08 -18.76 -23.17
CA GLY A 548 8.32 -18.31 -23.78
C GLY A 548 8.74 -16.86 -23.51
N ASP A 549 7.93 -16.06 -22.77
CA ASP A 549 8.29 -14.70 -22.39
C ASP A 549 8.54 -14.58 -20.88
N SER A 550 9.74 -14.17 -20.53
CA SER A 550 10.23 -14.13 -19.15
C SER A 550 10.48 -12.70 -18.68
N LEU A 551 10.44 -12.51 -17.35
CA LEU A 551 10.70 -11.25 -16.69
C LEU A 551 11.80 -11.44 -15.64
N GLY A 552 13.07 -11.29 -16.05
CA GLY A 552 14.21 -11.58 -15.17
C GLY A 552 14.51 -10.48 -14.17
N VAL A 553 14.53 -10.83 -12.89
CA VAL A 553 14.93 -9.90 -11.82
C VAL A 553 16.40 -9.54 -11.97
N GLN A 554 16.70 -8.22 -11.91
CA GLN A 554 18.06 -7.70 -12.01
C GLN A 554 18.61 -7.35 -10.62
N SER A 555 17.81 -6.67 -9.79
CA SER A 555 18.20 -6.29 -8.42
C SER A 555 16.97 -6.00 -7.56
N VAL A 556 17.16 -6.06 -6.24
CA VAL A 556 16.18 -5.61 -5.25
C VAL A 556 16.89 -4.75 -4.20
N ASP A 557 16.33 -3.58 -3.91
CA ASP A 557 16.67 -2.78 -2.73
C ASP A 557 15.58 -3.01 -1.67
N ASP A 558 15.96 -3.55 -0.53
CA ASP A 558 15.10 -3.72 0.64
C ASP A 558 15.18 -2.47 1.51
N MET A 559 14.09 -1.77 1.63
CA MET A 559 13.99 -0.51 2.36
C MET A 559 13.07 -0.60 3.58
N VAL A 560 12.87 -1.80 4.11
CA VAL A 560 11.99 -2.05 5.27
C VAL A 560 12.39 -1.20 6.47
N ASP A 561 13.69 -1.08 6.76
CA ASP A 561 14.20 -0.31 7.90
C ASP A 561 14.15 1.22 7.65
N LEU A 562 14.05 1.68 6.41
CA LEU A 562 13.93 3.10 6.08
C LEU A 562 12.52 3.63 6.26
N GLN A 563 11.51 2.80 5.96
CA GLN A 563 10.11 3.21 5.93
C GLN A 563 9.91 4.51 5.13
N PRO A 564 10.16 4.51 3.80
CA PRO A 564 10.15 5.73 2.97
C PRO A 564 8.82 6.48 2.97
N PHE A 565 7.72 5.77 3.27
CA PHE A 565 6.37 6.33 3.26
C PHE A 565 5.86 6.55 4.68
N GLU A 566 5.49 7.78 4.95
CA GLU A 566 4.98 8.15 6.27
C GLU A 566 3.62 7.52 6.55
N GLY A 567 3.53 6.73 7.61
CA GLY A 567 2.29 6.06 8.03
C GLY A 567 1.98 4.77 7.29
N ALA A 568 2.77 4.36 6.28
CA ALA A 568 2.60 3.07 5.67
C ALA A 568 2.96 1.93 6.64
N SER A 569 2.04 0.98 6.79
CA SER A 569 2.30 -0.27 7.51
C SER A 569 2.98 -1.31 6.63
N ASN A 570 3.05 -1.07 5.34
CA ASN A 570 3.63 -1.97 4.35
C ASN A 570 5.14 -1.77 4.22
N TRP A 571 5.86 -2.85 4.05
CA TRP A 571 7.30 -2.87 3.89
C TRP A 571 7.68 -2.64 2.45
N THR A 572 8.59 -1.70 2.24
CA THR A 572 8.97 -1.20 0.93
C THR A 572 10.16 -1.95 0.35
N ALA A 573 10.07 -2.31 -0.92
CA ALA A 573 11.21 -2.70 -1.75
C ALA A 573 11.16 -2.02 -3.11
N VAL A 574 12.34 -1.81 -3.69
CA VAL A 574 12.50 -1.41 -5.09
C VAL A 574 12.99 -2.62 -5.88
N VAL A 575 12.28 -2.99 -6.93
CA VAL A 575 12.65 -4.12 -7.80
C VAL A 575 12.92 -3.63 -9.21
N THR A 576 13.99 -4.14 -9.82
CA THR A 576 14.26 -3.95 -11.23
C THR A 576 14.21 -5.28 -12.00
N LEU A 577 13.54 -5.26 -13.12
CA LEU A 577 13.26 -6.44 -13.93
C LEU A 577 13.60 -6.15 -15.41
N LYS A 578 13.91 -7.19 -16.19
CA LYS A 578 14.17 -7.07 -17.61
C LYS A 578 13.34 -8.08 -18.39
N ARG A 579 12.56 -7.63 -19.37
CA ARG A 579 11.77 -8.49 -20.25
C ARG A 579 12.66 -9.31 -21.18
N GLY A 580 12.34 -10.58 -21.34
CA GLY A 580 13.13 -11.53 -22.15
C GLY A 580 14.39 -12.05 -21.47
N ALA A 581 14.62 -11.69 -20.21
CA ALA A 581 15.70 -12.24 -19.40
C ALA A 581 15.17 -13.28 -18.42
N ILE A 582 15.96 -14.29 -18.12
CA ILE A 582 15.67 -15.28 -17.08
C ILE A 582 16.27 -14.81 -15.75
N THR A 583 15.52 -14.95 -14.68
CA THR A 583 16.04 -14.68 -13.32
C THR A 583 17.18 -15.64 -13.00
N ARG A 584 18.37 -15.12 -12.75
CA ARG A 584 19.57 -15.89 -12.37
C ARG A 584 19.86 -15.69 -10.89
N TYR A 585 19.83 -16.78 -10.14
CA TYR A 585 20.18 -16.78 -8.74
C TYR A 585 21.68 -17.02 -8.50
N PRO A 586 22.27 -16.40 -7.48
CA PRO A 586 21.67 -15.47 -6.51
C PRO A 586 21.45 -14.07 -7.12
N ILE A 587 20.33 -13.43 -6.75
CA ILE A 587 19.99 -12.08 -7.18
C ILE A 587 20.70 -11.05 -6.28
N PRO A 588 21.24 -9.95 -6.83
CA PRO A 588 21.70 -8.80 -6.03
C PRO A 588 20.58 -8.24 -5.15
N TYR A 589 20.81 -8.19 -3.85
CA TYR A 589 19.84 -7.75 -2.85
C TYR A 589 20.51 -6.77 -1.90
N THR A 590 20.10 -5.49 -1.91
CA THR A 590 20.73 -4.46 -1.08
C THR A 590 19.81 -4.13 0.08
N LEU A 591 20.29 -4.36 1.30
CA LEU A 591 19.58 -3.98 2.51
C LEU A 591 19.98 -2.55 2.91
N TRP A 592 18.98 -1.66 3.03
CA TRP A 592 19.16 -0.28 3.46
C TRP A 592 18.81 -0.15 4.94
N LYS A 593 19.71 0.42 5.74
CA LYS A 593 19.49 0.69 7.16
C LYS A 593 19.84 2.14 7.50
N ARG A 594 19.12 2.72 8.42
CA ARG A 594 19.46 4.04 9.00
C ARG A 594 20.71 3.92 9.88
N LYS A 595 21.60 4.89 9.82
CA LYS A 595 22.79 4.96 10.69
C LYS A 595 22.40 5.30 12.12
N GLU A 596 21.42 6.20 12.28
CA GLU A 596 20.94 6.68 13.57
C GLU A 596 19.42 6.63 13.65
N GLY A 597 18.87 6.64 14.86
CA GLY A 597 17.43 6.64 15.09
C GLY A 597 16.78 7.96 14.70
N GLY A 598 16.28 8.06 13.48
CA GLY A 598 15.55 9.22 12.95
C GLY A 598 14.70 8.79 11.77
N ARG A 599 13.78 9.64 11.30
CA ARG A 599 13.04 9.39 10.05
C ARG A 599 13.80 10.00 8.89
N ILE A 600 13.79 9.31 7.74
CA ILE A 600 14.21 9.89 6.47
C ILE A 600 13.16 10.94 6.07
N GLY A 601 13.63 12.17 5.80
CA GLY A 601 12.74 13.24 5.35
C GLY A 601 12.21 12.96 3.94
N LEU A 602 10.95 13.32 3.69
CA LEU A 602 10.35 13.16 2.36
C LEU A 602 11.04 14.04 1.32
N ASP A 603 11.55 15.19 1.75
CA ASP A 603 12.18 16.22 0.91
C ASP A 603 13.71 16.07 0.80
N TRP A 604 14.26 15.02 1.40
CA TRP A 604 15.69 14.77 1.31
C TRP A 604 16.10 14.43 -0.12
N THR A 605 17.30 14.82 -0.48
CA THR A 605 17.97 14.40 -1.73
C THR A 605 18.45 12.95 -1.60
N LEU A 606 18.73 12.30 -2.72
CA LEU A 606 19.31 10.95 -2.72
C LEU A 606 20.68 10.92 -2.02
N ASP A 607 21.45 12.00 -2.12
CA ASP A 607 22.75 12.12 -1.45
C ASP A 607 22.60 12.19 0.06
N GLU A 608 21.67 13.00 0.58
CA GLU A 608 21.38 13.08 2.02
C GLU A 608 20.92 11.73 2.58
N VAL A 609 20.00 11.03 1.88
CA VAL A 609 19.59 9.69 2.24
C VAL A 609 20.76 8.71 2.21
N THR A 610 21.60 8.79 1.19
CA THR A 610 22.78 7.94 1.05
C THR A 610 23.77 8.15 2.19
N GLN A 611 23.97 9.39 2.65
CA GLN A 611 24.84 9.72 3.79
C GLN A 611 24.26 9.26 5.13
N ALA A 612 22.93 9.35 5.30
CA ALA A 612 22.22 8.95 6.54
C ALA A 612 22.00 7.45 6.67
N THR A 613 22.34 6.66 5.64
CA THR A 613 22.05 5.22 5.59
C THR A 613 23.31 4.39 5.40
N THR A 614 23.25 3.15 5.84
CA THR A 614 24.20 2.10 5.47
C THR A 614 23.53 1.16 4.46
N ARG A 615 24.33 0.61 3.56
CA ARG A 615 23.89 -0.33 2.52
C ARG A 615 24.71 -1.59 2.60
N SER A 616 24.05 -2.69 2.94
CA SER A 616 24.67 -4.01 2.99
C SER A 616 24.31 -4.80 1.73
N ASN A 617 25.33 -5.27 1.01
CA ASN A 617 25.17 -6.10 -0.17
C ASN A 617 24.90 -7.55 0.24
N PHE A 618 23.64 -7.94 0.10
CA PHE A 618 23.19 -9.30 0.26
C PHE A 618 22.92 -9.93 -1.11
N SER A 619 22.60 -11.21 -1.09
CA SER A 619 22.07 -11.95 -2.22
C SER A 619 20.78 -12.64 -1.82
N ALA A 620 19.88 -12.83 -2.78
CA ALA A 620 18.63 -13.56 -2.58
C ALA A 620 18.61 -14.82 -3.46
N SER A 621 18.16 -15.94 -2.89
CA SER A 621 17.94 -17.21 -3.58
C SER A 621 16.66 -17.86 -3.08
N PRO A 622 16.00 -18.72 -3.88
CA PRO A 622 14.88 -19.53 -3.41
C PRO A 622 15.25 -20.36 -2.18
N VAL A 623 14.34 -20.50 -1.24
CA VAL A 623 14.51 -21.42 -0.10
C VAL A 623 14.61 -22.87 -0.59
N ASP A 624 13.83 -23.24 -1.59
CA ASP A 624 13.92 -24.51 -2.30
C ASP A 624 14.54 -24.26 -3.68
N GLU A 625 15.72 -24.80 -3.91
CA GLU A 625 16.44 -24.64 -5.19
C GLU A 625 15.70 -25.29 -6.36
N ASN A 626 14.87 -26.30 -6.10
CA ASN A 626 14.07 -26.99 -7.11
C ASN A 626 12.75 -26.27 -7.41
N ASP A 627 12.35 -25.29 -6.56
CA ASP A 627 11.17 -24.44 -6.76
C ASP A 627 11.56 -22.96 -6.78
N PRO A 628 11.85 -22.39 -7.96
CA PRO A 628 12.17 -20.97 -8.10
C PRO A 628 11.09 -20.01 -7.57
N ALA A 629 9.84 -20.48 -7.47
CA ALA A 629 8.72 -19.71 -6.92
C ALA A 629 8.64 -19.79 -5.38
N SER A 630 9.48 -20.61 -4.72
CA SER A 630 9.56 -20.65 -3.27
C SER A 630 9.98 -19.30 -2.69
N PRO A 631 9.67 -19.01 -1.41
CA PRO A 631 10.14 -17.79 -0.74
C PRO A 631 11.65 -17.61 -0.88
N TRP A 632 12.09 -16.35 -0.94
CA TRP A 632 13.52 -16.09 -1.01
C TRP A 632 14.15 -16.06 0.37
N MET A 633 15.34 -16.61 0.43
CA MET A 633 16.29 -16.47 1.52
C MET A 633 17.29 -15.39 1.15
N THR A 634 17.47 -14.42 2.03
CA THR A 634 18.40 -13.31 1.84
C THR A 634 19.56 -13.40 2.82
N GLY A 635 20.77 -13.06 2.37
CA GLY A 635 21.97 -13.10 3.20
C GLY A 635 23.23 -12.78 2.40
N ARG A 636 24.38 -12.70 3.08
CA ARG A 636 25.67 -12.67 2.40
C ARG A 636 25.92 -14.01 1.72
N GLY A 637 26.58 -14.01 0.57
CA GLY A 637 26.78 -15.23 -0.23
C GLY A 637 27.45 -16.39 0.53
N LYS A 638 28.39 -16.12 1.43
CA LYS A 638 29.01 -17.11 2.32
C LYS A 638 28.03 -17.63 3.38
N THR A 639 27.27 -16.72 4.00
CA THR A 639 26.23 -17.06 4.98
C THR A 639 25.13 -17.92 4.37
N THR A 640 24.68 -17.60 3.17
CA THR A 640 23.64 -18.36 2.47
C THR A 640 24.08 -19.79 2.19
N LYS A 641 25.35 -20.00 1.79
CA LYS A 641 25.92 -21.34 1.59
C LYS A 641 26.05 -22.12 2.91
N ALA A 642 26.45 -21.47 3.98
CA ALA A 642 26.55 -22.10 5.30
C ALA A 642 25.15 -22.49 5.80
N LEU A 643 24.18 -21.59 5.73
CA LEU A 643 22.80 -21.87 6.14
C LEU A 643 22.13 -22.97 5.30
N ALA A 644 22.56 -23.20 4.06
CA ALA A 644 22.05 -24.29 3.24
C ALA A 644 22.29 -25.67 3.87
N LYS A 645 23.35 -25.84 4.68
CA LYS A 645 23.64 -27.10 5.41
C LYS A 645 22.57 -27.40 6.49
N ALA A 646 22.00 -26.36 7.11
CA ALA A 646 20.98 -26.48 8.15
C ALA A 646 19.55 -26.48 7.62
N LYS A 647 19.37 -26.28 6.32
CA LYS A 647 18.04 -26.31 5.69
C LYS A 647 17.47 -27.74 5.67
N GLY A 648 16.15 -27.81 5.90
CA GLY A 648 15.42 -29.06 5.78
C GLY A 648 14.15 -29.05 6.62
N LYS A 649 13.62 -30.22 6.87
CA LYS A 649 12.45 -30.45 7.73
C LYS A 649 12.91 -31.05 9.05
N ALA A 650 12.46 -30.47 10.15
CA ALA A 650 12.69 -31.02 11.47
C ALA A 650 11.94 -32.37 11.64
N ALA A 651 12.47 -33.23 12.46
CA ALA A 651 11.79 -34.47 12.93
C ALA A 651 10.56 -34.15 13.80
N TYR A 652 10.40 -32.90 14.21
CA TYR A 652 9.37 -32.45 15.15
C TYR A 652 8.22 -31.75 14.43
N LYS A 653 7.02 -31.76 15.04
CA LYS A 653 5.82 -31.10 14.55
C LYS A 653 5.42 -29.97 15.49
N ALA A 654 5.55 -28.74 15.01
CA ALA A 654 5.07 -27.57 15.74
C ALA A 654 3.55 -27.40 15.64
N ARG A 655 2.98 -26.88 16.71
CA ARG A 655 1.55 -26.55 16.85
C ARG A 655 1.39 -25.11 17.36
N ALA A 656 0.21 -24.52 17.16
CA ALA A 656 -0.16 -23.25 17.76
C ALA A 656 -0.97 -23.48 19.04
N GLY A 657 -0.82 -22.60 20.01
CA GLY A 657 -1.55 -22.70 21.28
C GLY A 657 -3.05 -22.43 21.16
N VAL A 658 -3.71 -22.29 22.30
CA VAL A 658 -5.17 -22.21 22.47
C VAL A 658 -5.76 -20.96 21.78
N CYS A 659 -6.87 -21.16 21.07
CA CYS A 659 -7.62 -20.09 20.41
C CYS A 659 -9.08 -20.06 20.91
N THR A 660 -9.46 -18.98 21.61
CA THR A 660 -10.77 -18.80 22.24
C THR A 660 -11.76 -18.00 21.39
N TRP A 661 -11.28 -17.03 20.58
CA TRP A 661 -12.02 -15.93 19.90
C TRP A 661 -12.91 -15.10 20.84
N ALA A 662 -12.75 -15.29 22.15
CA ALA A 662 -13.43 -14.53 23.19
C ALA A 662 -12.54 -14.49 24.44
N ASP A 663 -11.32 -14.00 24.28
CA ASP A 663 -10.29 -13.99 25.32
C ASP A 663 -10.84 -13.44 26.64
N GLY A 664 -11.57 -12.33 26.63
CA GLY A 664 -12.15 -11.72 27.83
C GLY A 664 -13.24 -12.55 28.54
N VAL A 665 -13.64 -13.70 28.01
CA VAL A 665 -14.49 -14.67 28.71
C VAL A 665 -13.67 -15.75 29.40
N TYR A 666 -12.66 -16.27 28.73
CA TYR A 666 -11.88 -17.42 29.19
C TYR A 666 -10.68 -17.02 30.03
N TRP A 667 -10.20 -15.79 29.93
CA TRP A 667 -9.06 -15.30 30.71
C TRP A 667 -9.55 -14.72 32.01
N LEU A 668 -9.02 -15.23 33.08
CA LEU A 668 -9.51 -14.97 34.44
C LEU A 668 -8.37 -14.52 35.35
N ARG A 669 -8.73 -13.64 36.29
CA ARG A 669 -7.92 -13.32 37.44
C ARG A 669 -8.54 -14.02 38.65
N VAL A 670 -7.74 -14.70 39.45
CA VAL A 670 -8.19 -15.25 40.72
C VAL A 670 -8.06 -14.15 41.76
N LEU A 671 -9.14 -13.88 42.48
CA LEU A 671 -9.24 -12.87 43.50
C LEU A 671 -9.11 -13.47 44.90
N ASP A 672 -9.72 -14.65 45.13
CA ASP A 672 -9.79 -15.30 46.44
C ASP A 672 -10.05 -16.81 46.28
N LYS A 673 -9.79 -17.56 47.37
CA LYS A 673 -10.13 -18.98 47.50
C LYS A 673 -11.03 -19.19 48.68
N ARG A 674 -12.20 -19.77 48.44
CA ARG A 674 -13.18 -20.08 49.47
C ARG A 674 -12.76 -21.30 50.31
N PRO A 675 -13.30 -21.37 51.60
CA PRO A 675 -13.03 -22.54 52.42
C PRO A 675 -13.50 -23.88 51.85
N ASP A 676 -14.54 -23.85 50.96
CA ASP A 676 -15.06 -25.03 50.27
C ASP A 676 -14.21 -25.42 49.04
N GLY A 677 -13.16 -24.68 48.76
CA GLY A 677 -12.25 -24.93 47.66
C GLY A 677 -12.59 -24.19 46.36
N LEU A 678 -13.72 -23.53 46.27
CA LEU A 678 -14.09 -22.71 45.10
C LEU A 678 -13.17 -21.48 44.99
N LEU A 679 -12.91 -21.08 43.74
CA LEU A 679 -12.14 -19.86 43.43
C LEU A 679 -13.07 -18.73 43.05
N VAL A 680 -12.87 -17.57 43.69
CA VAL A 680 -13.51 -16.31 43.25
C VAL A 680 -12.66 -15.73 42.11
N VAL A 681 -13.26 -15.64 40.93
CA VAL A 681 -12.57 -15.19 39.73
C VAL A 681 -13.26 -13.97 39.13
N GLU A 682 -12.49 -13.19 38.39
CA GLU A 682 -12.97 -12.06 37.58
C GLU A 682 -12.45 -12.24 36.17
N ASN A 683 -13.33 -12.08 35.18
CA ASN A 683 -12.91 -12.15 33.78
C ASN A 683 -12.12 -10.91 33.36
N LEU A 684 -11.15 -11.09 32.51
CA LEU A 684 -10.36 -10.00 31.91
C LEU A 684 -11.14 -9.36 30.74
N ALA A 685 -12.21 -8.62 31.09
CA ALA A 685 -13.22 -8.10 30.17
C ALA A 685 -12.66 -7.26 29.00
N GLU A 686 -11.52 -6.57 29.21
CA GLU A 686 -10.85 -5.74 28.19
C GLU A 686 -9.92 -6.54 27.27
N SER A 687 -9.77 -7.85 27.52
CA SER A 687 -8.90 -8.70 26.72
C SER A 687 -9.54 -9.04 25.36
N GLY A 688 -8.79 -8.80 24.28
CA GLY A 688 -9.25 -9.07 22.94
C GLY A 688 -9.89 -7.86 22.24
N LYS A 689 -10.57 -8.12 21.10
CA LYS A 689 -11.15 -7.06 20.24
C LYS A 689 -12.54 -6.54 20.68
N ARG A 690 -13.16 -7.19 21.65
CA ARG A 690 -14.53 -6.89 22.09
C ARG A 690 -14.50 -6.47 23.54
N VAL A 691 -15.12 -5.36 23.83
CA VAL A 691 -15.36 -4.92 25.20
C VAL A 691 -16.50 -5.76 25.77
N LEU A 692 -16.27 -6.42 26.89
CA LEU A 692 -17.22 -7.29 27.57
C LEU A 692 -17.57 -6.72 28.95
N PRO A 693 -18.69 -7.10 29.55
CA PRO A 693 -18.96 -6.78 30.94
C PRO A 693 -17.98 -7.50 31.88
N THR A 694 -17.50 -6.81 32.89
CA THR A 694 -16.75 -7.43 33.97
C THR A 694 -17.71 -8.26 34.85
N VAL A 695 -17.37 -9.52 35.04
CA VAL A 695 -18.17 -10.51 35.76
C VAL A 695 -17.29 -11.18 36.79
N GLN A 696 -17.66 -11.09 38.06
CA GLN A 696 -17.12 -11.91 39.12
C GLN A 696 -17.97 -13.16 39.32
N ALA A 697 -17.34 -14.28 39.56
CA ALA A 697 -18.02 -15.56 39.81
C ALA A 697 -17.19 -16.46 40.70
N GLU A 698 -17.85 -17.40 41.33
CA GLU A 698 -17.22 -18.55 41.97
C GLU A 698 -17.18 -19.70 40.98
N ILE A 699 -16.03 -20.36 40.81
CA ILE A 699 -15.86 -21.52 39.92
C ILE A 699 -15.05 -22.60 40.63
N GLU A 700 -15.20 -23.82 40.14
CA GLU A 700 -14.37 -24.95 40.46
C GLU A 700 -12.95 -24.80 39.92
N PRO A 701 -11.86 -25.20 40.66
CA PRO A 701 -10.48 -24.98 40.20
C PRO A 701 -10.04 -25.96 39.08
N ASP A 702 -10.81 -27.01 38.81
CA ASP A 702 -10.41 -28.18 38.03
C ASP A 702 -9.99 -27.85 36.60
N LEU A 703 -10.69 -26.90 35.94
CA LEU A 703 -10.43 -26.49 34.58
C LEU A 703 -9.66 -25.17 34.49
N LEU A 704 -9.14 -24.68 35.61
CA LEU A 704 -8.39 -23.42 35.63
C LEU A 704 -6.87 -23.71 35.56
N TYR A 705 -6.21 -23.07 34.59
CA TYR A 705 -4.79 -23.26 34.32
C TYR A 705 -4.04 -21.93 34.28
N PRO A 706 -2.78 -21.84 34.80
CA PRO A 706 -1.93 -20.69 34.54
C PRO A 706 -1.79 -20.45 33.03
N PHE A 707 -1.75 -19.18 32.58
CA PHE A 707 -1.77 -18.86 31.17
C PHE A 707 -0.65 -17.91 30.78
N ILE A 708 -0.08 -18.14 29.58
CA ILE A 708 1.07 -17.43 29.06
C ILE A 708 0.71 -16.82 27.69
N GLU A 709 0.90 -15.53 27.53
CA GLU A 709 0.86 -14.83 26.26
C GLU A 709 2.27 -14.74 25.65
N TRP A 710 2.35 -14.33 24.39
CA TRP A 710 3.62 -14.21 23.67
C TRP A 710 4.63 -13.24 24.33
N LYS A 711 4.16 -12.18 24.98
CA LYS A 711 4.98 -11.15 25.65
C LYS A 711 5.67 -11.66 26.94
N GLU A 712 5.17 -12.75 27.48
CA GLU A 712 5.65 -13.36 28.72
C GLU A 712 6.65 -14.51 28.46
N ILE A 713 7.03 -14.72 27.20
CA ILE A 713 8.07 -15.66 26.80
C ILE A 713 9.34 -14.89 26.46
N GLY A 714 10.42 -15.27 27.07
CA GLY A 714 11.78 -14.86 26.76
C GLY A 714 12.64 -16.07 26.46
N ARG A 715 13.88 -15.85 26.04
CA ARG A 715 14.84 -16.93 25.84
C ARG A 715 15.12 -17.64 27.17
N PHE A 716 14.87 -18.93 27.23
CA PHE A 716 14.98 -19.80 28.40
C PHE A 716 14.09 -19.40 29.58
N SER A 717 13.08 -18.56 29.37
CA SER A 717 12.16 -18.15 30.46
C SER A 717 10.74 -17.98 29.96
N ALA A 718 9.75 -18.34 30.79
CA ALA A 718 8.35 -18.07 30.54
C ALA A 718 7.59 -17.94 31.86
N ARG A 719 6.68 -16.97 31.96
CA ARG A 719 5.93 -16.69 33.19
C ARG A 719 4.45 -16.50 32.89
N SER A 720 3.59 -17.14 33.71
CA SER A 720 2.14 -16.87 33.67
C SER A 720 1.80 -15.62 34.45
N THR A 721 0.86 -14.82 33.92
CA THR A 721 0.37 -13.58 34.56
C THR A 721 -1.10 -13.63 34.91
N HIS A 722 -1.85 -14.57 34.37
CA HIS A 722 -3.28 -14.78 34.58
C HIS A 722 -3.64 -16.25 34.30
N TYR A 723 -4.93 -16.57 34.33
CA TYR A 723 -5.42 -17.93 34.17
C TYR A 723 -6.32 -18.05 32.95
N ILE A 724 -6.42 -19.26 32.40
CA ILE A 724 -7.36 -19.62 31.36
C ILE A 724 -8.28 -20.74 31.85
N LEU A 725 -9.58 -20.58 31.57
CA LEU A 725 -10.59 -21.62 31.79
C LEU A 725 -10.60 -22.58 30.60
N MET A 726 -10.07 -23.81 30.78
CA MET A 726 -9.93 -24.86 29.78
C MET A 726 -11.16 -25.76 29.71
N ALA A 727 -12.28 -25.20 29.29
CA ALA A 727 -13.56 -25.96 29.18
C ALA A 727 -13.60 -26.89 27.94
N GLN A 728 -12.50 -27.58 27.66
CA GLN A 728 -12.29 -28.37 26.45
C GLN A 728 -11.76 -29.76 26.76
N ASP A 729 -12.45 -30.75 26.21
CA ASP A 729 -12.00 -32.15 26.22
C ASP A 729 -10.86 -32.29 25.19
N PRO A 730 -9.62 -32.62 25.62
CA PRO A 730 -8.47 -32.69 24.74
C PRO A 730 -8.52 -33.88 23.78
N GLU A 731 -9.20 -34.96 24.12
CA GLU A 731 -9.31 -36.16 23.28
C GLU A 731 -10.36 -35.93 22.18
N LYS A 732 -11.52 -35.40 22.56
CA LYS A 732 -12.61 -35.10 21.61
C LYS A 732 -12.35 -33.82 20.82
N ARG A 733 -11.42 -32.97 21.22
CA ARG A 733 -11.09 -31.65 20.63
C ARG A 733 -12.27 -30.71 20.54
N LYS A 734 -13.21 -30.79 21.48
CA LYS A 734 -14.37 -29.93 21.64
C LYS A 734 -14.68 -29.75 23.12
N GLY A 735 -15.59 -28.82 23.44
CA GLY A 735 -15.98 -28.61 24.86
C GLY A 735 -16.42 -29.89 25.50
N TYR A 736 -16.18 -30.01 26.83
CA TYR A 736 -16.77 -31.10 27.65
C TYR A 736 -18.29 -31.13 27.44
N ASP A 737 -18.90 -32.31 27.58
CA ASP A 737 -20.34 -32.48 27.42
C ASP A 737 -21.11 -31.59 28.40
N GLU A 738 -22.18 -30.91 27.93
CA GLU A 738 -22.92 -29.95 28.77
C GLU A 738 -23.55 -30.63 29.99
N SER A 739 -23.97 -31.89 29.87
CA SER A 739 -24.48 -32.69 31.01
C SER A 739 -23.42 -32.92 32.06
N TRP A 740 -22.23 -33.32 31.67
CA TRP A 740 -21.08 -33.49 32.54
C TRP A 740 -20.71 -32.19 33.25
N MET A 741 -20.59 -31.08 32.48
CA MET A 741 -20.27 -29.78 33.08
C MET A 741 -21.31 -29.28 34.10
N LYS A 742 -22.58 -29.59 33.89
CA LYS A 742 -23.64 -29.23 34.83
C LYS A 742 -23.58 -30.04 36.12
N THR A 743 -23.15 -31.28 36.04
CA THR A 743 -23.10 -32.20 37.20
C THR A 743 -21.81 -32.01 37.98
N GLU A 744 -20.66 -32.03 37.32
CA GLU A 744 -19.36 -32.03 37.96
C GLU A 744 -18.83 -30.63 38.26
N LEU A 745 -19.14 -29.64 37.41
CA LEU A 745 -18.65 -28.26 37.51
C LEU A 745 -19.76 -27.21 37.35
N PRO A 746 -20.80 -27.28 38.22
CA PRO A 746 -22.02 -26.46 38.08
C PRO A 746 -21.75 -24.97 38.14
N LYS A 747 -20.81 -24.49 38.94
CA LYS A 747 -20.44 -23.08 39.05
C LYS A 747 -19.73 -22.58 37.83
N THR A 748 -18.78 -23.36 37.30
CA THR A 748 -18.06 -23.08 36.05
C THR A 748 -19.03 -23.06 34.88
N TYR A 749 -19.95 -23.99 34.80
CA TYR A 749 -21.00 -23.98 33.78
C TYR A 749 -21.90 -22.75 33.86
N ALA A 750 -22.34 -22.38 35.08
CA ALA A 750 -23.17 -21.20 35.33
C ALA A 750 -22.44 -19.90 34.90
N TYR A 751 -21.12 -19.82 35.14
CA TYR A 751 -20.29 -18.72 34.63
C TYR A 751 -20.31 -18.65 33.12
N LEU A 752 -20.00 -19.73 32.40
CA LEU A 752 -19.98 -19.79 30.95
C LEU A 752 -21.36 -19.51 30.33
N LEU A 753 -22.44 -19.91 31.02
CA LEU A 753 -23.82 -19.69 30.55
C LEU A 753 -24.15 -18.19 30.42
N LYS A 754 -23.57 -17.33 31.26
CA LYS A 754 -23.75 -15.87 31.15
C LYS A 754 -23.32 -15.32 29.80
N PHE A 755 -22.40 -16.00 29.07
CA PHE A 755 -21.84 -15.60 27.81
C PHE A 755 -22.32 -16.46 26.63
N ARG A 756 -23.34 -17.32 26.80
CA ARG A 756 -23.77 -18.32 25.80
C ARG A 756 -24.01 -17.74 24.41
N ASP A 757 -24.77 -16.65 24.33
CA ASP A 757 -25.12 -16.05 23.05
C ASP A 757 -23.89 -15.47 22.33
N LEU A 758 -23.00 -14.86 23.07
CA LEU A 758 -21.74 -14.35 22.56
C LEU A 758 -20.84 -15.49 22.05
N LEU A 759 -20.72 -16.55 22.85
CA LEU A 759 -19.87 -17.70 22.54
C LEU A 759 -20.36 -18.46 21.31
N ARG A 760 -21.68 -18.57 21.08
CA ARG A 760 -22.25 -19.16 19.86
C ARG A 760 -22.05 -18.33 18.60
N LYS A 761 -21.95 -16.99 18.73
CA LYS A 761 -21.75 -16.06 17.62
C LYS A 761 -20.28 -15.83 17.27
N ARG A 762 -19.32 -16.49 17.92
CA ARG A 762 -17.91 -16.40 17.58
C ARG A 762 -17.66 -16.94 16.17
N SER A 763 -16.91 -16.19 15.36
CA SER A 763 -16.59 -16.61 13.99
C SER A 763 -15.90 -17.97 13.93
N GLY A 764 -15.04 -18.27 14.89
CA GLY A 764 -14.38 -19.54 14.99
C GLY A 764 -15.31 -20.68 15.41
N TYR A 765 -16.25 -20.44 16.33
CA TYR A 765 -17.25 -21.45 16.68
C TYR A 765 -18.11 -21.81 15.46
N VAL A 766 -18.63 -20.79 14.77
CA VAL A 766 -19.46 -20.97 13.56
C VAL A 766 -18.70 -21.69 12.43
N LYS A 767 -17.38 -21.50 12.35
CA LYS A 767 -16.54 -22.05 11.27
C LYS A 767 -16.06 -23.48 11.52
N TYR A 768 -15.79 -23.85 12.78
CA TYR A 768 -15.03 -25.08 13.12
C TYR A 768 -15.81 -26.08 13.97
N PHE A 769 -16.99 -25.69 14.50
CA PHE A 769 -17.83 -26.53 15.36
C PHE A 769 -19.24 -26.63 14.83
N ASP A 770 -19.91 -27.74 15.12
CA ASP A 770 -21.32 -27.94 14.81
C ASP A 770 -22.21 -27.21 15.82
N LYS A 771 -23.46 -26.90 15.43
CA LYS A 771 -24.44 -26.25 16.33
C LYS A 771 -24.77 -27.10 17.55
N SER A 772 -24.56 -28.42 17.49
CA SER A 772 -24.77 -29.40 18.55
C SER A 772 -23.57 -29.46 19.51
N ASP A 773 -22.40 -28.97 19.12
CA ASP A 773 -21.23 -28.96 19.99
C ASP A 773 -21.40 -27.95 21.13
N PRO A 774 -20.80 -28.18 22.29
CA PRO A 774 -20.86 -27.28 23.42
C PRO A 774 -20.45 -25.85 23.04
N PHE A 775 -21.24 -24.86 23.39
CA PHE A 775 -21.08 -23.45 22.97
C PHE A 775 -19.76 -22.81 23.43
N TYR A 776 -19.14 -23.43 24.44
CA TYR A 776 -17.86 -23.02 25.03
C TYR A 776 -16.66 -23.72 24.39
N SER A 777 -16.80 -24.52 23.32
CA SER A 777 -15.71 -25.18 22.63
C SER A 777 -14.63 -24.21 22.16
N MET A 778 -13.37 -24.61 22.31
CA MET A 778 -12.17 -23.83 21.92
C MET A 778 -11.40 -24.55 20.83
N TYR A 779 -10.66 -23.79 20.02
CA TYR A 779 -9.89 -24.37 18.90
C TYR A 779 -8.41 -24.51 19.25
N ASN A 780 -7.71 -25.43 18.57
CA ASN A 780 -6.31 -25.79 18.81
C ASN A 780 -6.04 -26.34 20.22
N VAL A 781 -7.00 -27.05 20.79
CA VAL A 781 -6.82 -27.76 22.06
C VAL A 781 -6.92 -29.26 21.80
N GLY A 782 -5.90 -29.98 22.15
CA GLY A 782 -5.81 -31.43 22.08
C GLY A 782 -4.84 -31.97 23.13
N VAL A 783 -4.62 -33.27 23.15
CA VAL A 783 -3.77 -33.96 24.15
C VAL A 783 -2.36 -33.35 24.21
N GLU A 784 -1.86 -32.85 23.11
CA GLU A 784 -0.53 -32.26 23.02
C GLU A 784 -0.36 -31.01 23.88
N ASN A 785 -1.48 -30.24 24.15
CA ASN A 785 -1.42 -29.11 25.04
C ASN A 785 -1.21 -29.51 26.49
N PHE A 786 -1.45 -30.77 26.83
CA PHE A 786 -1.33 -31.35 28.16
C PHE A 786 -0.11 -32.28 28.32
N ALA A 787 0.78 -32.31 27.33
CA ALA A 787 2.04 -33.04 27.44
C ALA A 787 2.89 -32.49 28.60
N PRO A 788 3.63 -33.35 29.33
CA PRO A 788 4.40 -32.96 30.52
C PRO A 788 5.46 -31.91 30.22
N PHE A 789 6.06 -31.95 29.02
CA PHE A 789 7.02 -30.93 28.56
C PHE A 789 6.60 -30.30 27.23
N ARG A 790 6.79 -29.02 27.10
CA ARG A 790 6.53 -28.31 25.86
C ARG A 790 7.59 -27.26 25.64
N VAL A 791 8.21 -27.29 24.46
CA VAL A 791 9.09 -26.22 24.01
C VAL A 791 8.23 -25.15 23.33
N VAL A 792 8.20 -23.95 23.88
CA VAL A 792 7.38 -22.83 23.41
C VAL A 792 8.24 -21.71 22.88
N TRP A 793 7.74 -20.98 21.87
CA TRP A 793 8.36 -19.74 21.36
C TRP A 793 7.33 -18.80 20.75
N LYS A 794 7.66 -17.53 20.64
CA LYS A 794 6.81 -16.51 20.03
C LYS A 794 6.58 -16.81 18.56
N SER A 795 5.31 -16.79 18.09
CA SER A 795 4.99 -16.89 16.66
C SER A 795 5.30 -15.60 15.90
N MET A 796 5.43 -14.46 16.60
CA MET A 796 5.74 -13.14 16.06
C MET A 796 6.92 -12.56 16.83
N GLY A 797 7.86 -11.94 16.15
CA GLY A 797 9.05 -11.37 16.79
C GLY A 797 10.17 -11.09 15.80
N THR A 798 11.32 -10.71 16.31
CA THR A 798 12.56 -10.48 15.56
C THR A 798 13.57 -11.61 15.78
N ASP A 799 13.37 -12.39 16.85
CA ASP A 799 14.25 -13.51 17.23
C ASP A 799 13.40 -14.70 17.70
N ILE A 800 13.93 -15.90 17.54
CA ILE A 800 13.36 -17.11 18.11
C ILE A 800 13.88 -17.23 19.55
N GLU A 801 12.99 -17.04 20.49
CA GLU A 801 13.26 -17.09 21.93
C GLU A 801 12.50 -18.28 22.54
N PRO A 802 13.08 -19.47 22.56
CA PRO A 802 12.40 -20.65 23.08
C PRO A 802 12.56 -20.77 24.60
N ALA A 803 11.56 -21.41 25.22
CA ALA A 803 11.62 -21.86 26.60
C ALA A 803 10.94 -23.22 26.77
N VAL A 804 11.34 -23.98 27.77
CA VAL A 804 10.70 -25.24 28.17
C VAL A 804 9.64 -24.96 29.22
N LEU A 805 8.42 -25.43 28.98
CA LEU A 805 7.32 -25.43 29.97
C LEU A 805 7.15 -26.85 30.55
N SER A 806 7.06 -26.91 31.86
CA SER A 806 6.67 -28.10 32.62
C SER A 806 5.60 -27.72 33.66
N THR A 807 5.21 -28.69 34.48
CA THR A 807 4.29 -28.47 35.62
C THR A 807 4.88 -27.45 36.58
N VAL A 808 4.07 -26.46 36.98
CA VAL A 808 4.45 -25.46 37.98
C VAL A 808 3.60 -25.62 39.26
N SER A 809 4.16 -25.22 40.36
CA SER A 809 3.41 -25.11 41.61
C SER A 809 2.75 -23.73 41.70
N ASP A 810 1.44 -23.69 41.69
CA ASP A 810 0.64 -22.45 41.73
C ASP A 810 -0.15 -22.36 43.04
N GLN A 811 -0.23 -21.20 43.62
CA GLN A 811 -0.87 -20.95 44.93
C GLN A 811 -2.39 -21.21 44.95
N TRP A 812 -3.07 -21.09 43.82
CA TRP A 812 -4.52 -21.21 43.70
C TRP A 812 -4.98 -22.58 43.21
N VAL A 813 -4.30 -23.13 42.20
CA VAL A 813 -4.70 -24.32 41.51
C VAL A 813 -3.75 -25.53 41.75
N GLY A 814 -2.70 -25.39 42.53
CA GLY A 814 -1.75 -26.40 42.89
C GLY A 814 -0.80 -26.76 41.76
N GLN A 815 -0.46 -28.05 41.62
CA GLN A 815 0.42 -28.51 40.53
C GLN A 815 -0.36 -28.47 39.21
N ARG A 816 0.05 -27.58 38.28
CA ARG A 816 -0.65 -27.38 37.01
C ARG A 816 0.32 -27.09 35.87
N LEU A 817 -0.05 -27.53 34.67
CA LEU A 817 0.65 -27.19 33.45
C LEU A 817 0.25 -25.80 32.96
N PRO A 818 1.15 -24.85 32.70
CA PRO A 818 0.79 -23.59 32.13
C PRO A 818 0.27 -23.78 30.69
N MET A 819 -0.85 -23.16 30.32
CA MET A 819 -1.37 -23.11 28.95
C MET A 819 -0.88 -21.85 28.24
N HIS A 820 -0.94 -21.81 26.91
CA HIS A 820 -0.44 -20.67 26.15
C HIS A 820 -1.33 -20.34 24.95
N LYS A 821 -1.32 -19.07 24.55
CA LYS A 821 -2.12 -18.49 23.47
C LYS A 821 -1.69 -18.99 22.07
N ASN A 822 -2.59 -18.92 21.09
CA ASN A 822 -2.32 -19.24 19.68
C ASN A 822 -1.26 -18.34 18.99
N THR A 823 -0.82 -17.27 19.64
CA THR A 823 0.34 -16.46 19.20
C THR A 823 1.69 -17.04 19.66
N VAL A 824 1.64 -18.19 20.33
CA VAL A 824 2.78 -18.99 20.77
C VAL A 824 2.78 -20.31 20.00
N SER A 825 3.91 -20.64 19.38
CA SER A 825 4.15 -21.95 18.75
C SER A 825 4.78 -22.90 19.76
N PHE A 826 4.51 -24.20 19.65
CA PHE A 826 5.09 -25.18 20.56
C PHE A 826 5.30 -26.56 19.92
N VAL A 827 6.20 -27.32 20.53
CA VAL A 827 6.37 -28.75 20.33
C VAL A 827 6.14 -29.45 21.68
N ALA A 828 5.38 -30.53 21.67
CA ALA A 828 5.08 -31.36 22.83
C ALA A 828 5.98 -32.60 22.85
N THR A 829 6.47 -32.98 24.02
CA THR A 829 7.22 -34.21 24.26
C THR A 829 6.98 -34.74 25.68
N ASP A 830 7.21 -36.03 25.90
CA ASP A 830 7.15 -36.68 27.19
C ASP A 830 8.54 -36.78 27.88
N ASP A 831 9.60 -36.39 27.18
CA ASP A 831 10.99 -36.47 27.65
C ASP A 831 11.55 -35.07 27.91
N GLU A 832 12.01 -34.80 29.13
CA GLU A 832 12.59 -33.54 29.57
C GLU A 832 13.90 -33.23 28.84
N ALA A 833 14.77 -34.21 28.64
CA ALA A 833 16.04 -34.03 27.96
C ALA A 833 15.82 -33.69 26.46
N GLU A 834 14.82 -34.32 25.83
CA GLU A 834 14.41 -34.00 24.46
C GLU A 834 13.87 -32.56 24.36
N ALA A 835 13.05 -32.12 25.34
CA ALA A 835 12.57 -30.74 25.37
C ALA A 835 13.71 -29.72 25.44
N HIS A 836 14.69 -29.98 26.34
CA HIS A 836 15.83 -29.10 26.50
C HIS A 836 16.78 -29.14 25.28
N TYR A 837 16.98 -30.31 24.67
CA TYR A 837 17.70 -30.41 23.40
C TYR A 837 17.08 -29.54 22.32
N LEU A 838 15.77 -29.69 22.10
CA LEU A 838 15.08 -28.93 21.09
C LEU A 838 15.09 -27.42 21.39
N CYS A 839 14.97 -27.04 22.66
CA CYS A 839 15.06 -25.66 23.10
C CYS A 839 16.45 -25.06 22.80
N ALA A 840 17.55 -25.81 23.11
CA ALA A 840 18.91 -25.38 22.76
C ALA A 840 19.06 -25.13 21.24
N VAL A 841 18.63 -26.11 20.43
CA VAL A 841 18.77 -26.02 18.98
C VAL A 841 17.98 -24.81 18.44
N LEU A 842 16.73 -24.61 18.90
CA LEU A 842 15.89 -23.48 18.49
C LEU A 842 16.44 -22.12 18.92
N SER A 843 17.18 -22.05 20.03
CA SER A 843 17.78 -20.79 20.52
C SER A 843 19.03 -20.36 19.74
N SER A 844 19.60 -21.27 18.92
CA SER A 844 20.87 -21.03 18.23
C SER A 844 20.80 -19.90 17.20
N SER A 845 21.93 -19.24 16.97
CA SER A 845 22.09 -18.20 15.95
C SER A 845 21.85 -18.74 14.54
N VAL A 846 22.11 -20.02 14.28
CA VAL A 846 21.83 -20.67 12.99
C VAL A 846 20.33 -20.70 12.70
N VAL A 847 19.50 -21.12 13.67
CA VAL A 847 18.03 -21.15 13.52
C VAL A 847 17.49 -19.73 13.40
N ASN A 848 17.97 -18.79 14.21
CA ASN A 848 17.61 -17.40 14.12
C ASN A 848 17.96 -16.79 12.76
N ALA A 849 19.15 -17.05 12.23
CA ALA A 849 19.56 -16.58 10.91
C ALA A 849 18.69 -17.17 9.78
N LEU A 850 18.34 -18.47 9.85
CA LEU A 850 17.42 -19.10 8.91
C LEU A 850 16.01 -18.48 8.99
N ALA A 851 15.49 -18.24 10.18
CA ALA A 851 14.22 -17.56 10.38
C ALA A 851 14.23 -16.14 9.79
N LYS A 852 15.27 -15.35 10.08
CA LYS A 852 15.44 -13.98 9.57
C LYS A 852 15.59 -13.93 8.04
N SER A 853 16.32 -14.87 7.47
CA SER A 853 16.60 -14.93 6.03
C SER A 853 15.43 -15.41 5.19
N SER A 854 14.48 -16.15 5.79
CA SER A 854 13.37 -16.82 5.08
C SER A 854 11.98 -16.34 5.47
N SER A 855 11.88 -15.39 6.40
CA SER A 855 10.58 -14.86 6.86
C SER A 855 10.60 -13.35 7.07
N VAL A 856 9.41 -12.80 7.11
CA VAL A 856 9.16 -11.37 7.27
C VAL A 856 9.45 -10.94 8.70
N LYS A 857 10.45 -10.09 8.93
CA LYS A 857 10.90 -9.60 10.25
C LYS A 857 9.72 -8.93 10.99
N GLY A 858 9.44 -9.34 12.23
CA GLY A 858 8.31 -8.83 13.01
C GLY A 858 6.92 -9.23 12.51
N GLY A 859 6.85 -10.01 11.44
CA GLY A 859 5.58 -10.49 10.86
C GLY A 859 4.98 -11.66 11.66
N LYS A 860 3.68 -11.89 11.45
CA LYS A 860 2.92 -13.01 12.05
C LYS A 860 3.46 -14.40 11.65
N SER A 861 4.39 -14.47 10.71
CA SER A 861 4.96 -15.71 10.19
C SER A 861 6.37 -16.00 10.68
N PHE A 862 7.01 -15.10 11.41
CA PHE A 862 8.42 -15.22 11.78
C PHE A 862 8.71 -16.53 12.56
N GLY A 863 8.07 -16.74 13.68
CA GLY A 863 8.22 -17.93 14.52
C GLY A 863 7.00 -18.87 14.48
N ASN A 864 6.23 -18.86 13.40
CA ASN A 864 5.06 -19.73 13.31
C ASN A 864 5.44 -21.23 13.15
N THR A 865 4.45 -22.10 13.17
CA THR A 865 4.61 -23.56 13.06
C THR A 865 5.36 -24.02 11.80
N ASN A 866 5.50 -23.17 10.78
CA ASN A 866 6.25 -23.51 9.56
C ASN A 866 7.78 -23.40 9.71
N LEU A 867 8.28 -22.81 10.80
CA LEU A 867 9.73 -22.74 11.07
C LEU A 867 10.37 -24.13 10.98
N LEU A 868 9.73 -25.15 11.58
CA LEU A 868 10.22 -26.52 11.59
C LEU A 868 10.14 -27.25 10.23
N HIS A 869 9.57 -26.61 9.21
CA HIS A 869 9.64 -27.07 7.82
C HIS A 869 10.83 -26.49 7.06
N THR A 870 11.61 -25.60 7.69
CA THR A 870 12.72 -24.89 7.03
C THR A 870 14.09 -25.22 7.63
N VAL A 871 14.10 -25.84 8.82
CA VAL A 871 15.32 -26.21 9.55
C VAL A 871 15.37 -27.71 9.73
N ALA A 872 16.48 -28.35 9.39
CA ALA A 872 16.71 -29.79 9.58
C ALA A 872 17.15 -30.04 11.02
N ILE A 873 16.19 -30.32 11.92
CA ILE A 873 16.49 -30.71 13.31
C ILE A 873 16.28 -32.22 13.44
N PRO A 874 17.34 -32.98 13.72
CA PRO A 874 17.22 -34.44 13.95
C PRO A 874 16.40 -34.74 15.20
N ALA A 875 15.80 -35.92 15.25
CA ALA A 875 15.18 -36.44 16.48
C ALA A 875 16.20 -36.56 17.59
N TYR A 876 15.78 -36.33 18.82
CA TYR A 876 16.65 -36.56 19.99
C TYR A 876 17.13 -38.02 20.08
N ASP A 877 18.41 -38.17 20.29
CA ASP A 877 19.05 -39.45 20.52
C ASP A 877 19.79 -39.39 21.86
N SER A 878 19.30 -40.11 22.86
CA SER A 878 19.88 -40.17 24.21
C SER A 878 21.28 -40.82 24.26
N THR A 879 21.67 -41.50 23.20
CA THR A 879 23.04 -42.11 23.10
C THR A 879 24.03 -41.07 22.54
N SER A 880 23.59 -40.05 21.85
CA SER A 880 24.44 -39.01 21.30
C SER A 880 24.98 -38.09 22.39
N SER A 881 26.31 -37.98 22.51
CA SER A 881 26.97 -37.05 23.45
C SER A 881 26.66 -35.60 23.11
N LEU A 882 26.50 -35.26 21.82
CA LEU A 882 26.14 -33.91 21.34
C LEU A 882 24.72 -33.52 21.74
N HIS A 883 23.75 -34.45 21.58
CA HIS A 883 22.35 -34.17 21.95
C HIS A 883 22.21 -33.98 23.46
N ARG A 884 22.89 -34.80 24.27
CA ARG A 884 22.91 -34.63 25.73
C ARG A 884 23.56 -33.32 26.14
N ARG A 885 24.69 -32.96 25.54
CA ARG A 885 25.37 -31.68 25.80
C ARG A 885 24.45 -30.50 25.55
N LEU A 886 23.71 -30.49 24.42
CA LEU A 886 22.72 -29.44 24.10
C LEU A 886 21.60 -29.36 25.14
N ALA A 887 21.10 -30.55 25.60
CA ALA A 887 20.07 -30.57 26.63
C ALA A 887 20.57 -29.98 27.95
N GLU A 888 21.78 -30.40 28.42
CA GLU A 888 22.40 -29.90 29.64
C GLU A 888 22.67 -28.38 29.59
N LEU A 889 23.12 -27.87 28.47
CA LEU A 889 23.33 -26.43 28.27
C LEU A 889 22.02 -25.63 28.37
N SER A 890 20.94 -26.14 27.78
CA SER A 890 19.62 -25.53 27.93
C SER A 890 19.11 -25.55 29.36
N GLN A 891 19.30 -26.66 30.11
CA GLN A 891 18.93 -26.73 31.53
C GLN A 891 19.69 -25.67 32.36
N ARG A 892 21.02 -25.56 32.13
CA ARG A 892 21.83 -24.53 32.77
C ARG A 892 21.37 -23.12 32.44
N ALA A 893 21.03 -22.87 31.17
CA ALA A 893 20.51 -21.57 30.71
C ALA A 893 19.18 -21.21 31.40
N HIS A 894 18.25 -22.18 31.54
CA HIS A 894 16.99 -21.95 32.26
C HIS A 894 17.20 -21.66 33.76
N ALA A 895 18.20 -22.26 34.39
CA ALA A 895 18.52 -22.01 35.79
C ALA A 895 19.06 -20.59 36.04
N LEU A 896 19.72 -19.99 35.04
CA LEU A 896 20.33 -18.66 35.12
C LEU A 896 19.43 -17.56 34.56
N ALA A 897 18.45 -17.92 33.71
CA ALA A 897 17.61 -16.96 33.05
C ALA A 897 16.79 -16.14 34.08
N PRO A 898 16.70 -14.81 33.95
CA PRO A 898 15.96 -13.98 34.88
C PRO A 898 14.46 -14.34 34.88
N ASN A 899 13.88 -14.44 36.07
CA ASN A 899 12.47 -14.77 36.26
C ASN A 899 11.48 -13.70 35.75
N SER A 900 11.96 -12.68 35.06
CA SER A 900 11.13 -11.59 34.48
C SER A 900 11.58 -11.30 33.05
N PRO A 901 10.66 -11.25 32.05
CA PRO A 901 10.95 -10.66 30.76
C PRO A 901 11.27 -9.16 30.94
N ALA A 902 12.30 -8.67 30.25
CA ALA A 902 12.67 -7.27 30.24
C ALA A 902 11.48 -6.38 29.82
N PRO A 903 11.31 -5.18 30.40
CA PRO A 903 10.24 -4.29 30.01
C PRO A 903 10.40 -3.90 28.53
N VAL A 904 9.31 -4.00 27.75
CA VAL A 904 9.25 -3.59 26.35
C VAL A 904 9.58 -2.10 26.28
N ARG A 905 10.71 -1.73 25.69
CA ARG A 905 11.04 -0.34 25.34
C ARG A 905 10.05 0.15 24.29
N GLY A 906 9.10 0.97 24.67
CA GLY A 906 8.23 1.65 23.71
C GLY A 906 6.85 2.02 24.24
N SER A 907 6.76 2.97 25.16
CA SER A 907 5.63 3.88 25.26
C SER A 907 6.11 5.19 25.89
N PRO A 908 5.95 6.34 25.24
CA PRO A 908 6.30 7.61 25.82
C PRO A 908 5.12 8.15 26.66
N LYS A 909 5.17 7.99 27.97
CA LYS A 909 4.48 8.90 28.90
C LYS A 909 5.01 8.68 30.32
N GLY A 910 5.52 9.76 30.91
CA GLY A 910 5.88 9.86 32.30
C GLY A 910 7.29 10.41 32.49
N ARG A 911 7.40 11.73 32.65
CA ARG A 911 8.60 12.39 33.20
C ARG A 911 8.75 12.07 34.69
N GLY A 912 9.98 11.77 35.07
CA GLY A 912 10.54 12.00 36.40
C GLY A 912 10.43 10.81 37.31
N GLU A 913 11.57 10.12 37.49
CA GLU A 913 12.13 9.96 38.85
C GLU A 913 13.55 9.38 38.72
N SER A 914 14.42 9.90 39.52
CA SER A 914 15.86 9.75 39.62
C SER A 914 16.31 8.28 39.74
N GLY A 915 17.33 7.92 39.01
CA GLY A 915 18.00 6.63 39.08
C GLY A 915 18.64 6.37 40.42
N LEU A 916 18.27 5.25 41.01
CA LEU A 916 19.08 4.56 42.01
C LEU A 916 19.94 3.52 41.26
N PRO A 917 21.20 3.33 41.64
CA PRO A 917 22.06 2.32 41.03
C PRO A 917 21.55 0.91 41.39
N LEU A 918 21.50 0.03 40.35
CA LEU A 918 21.20 -1.40 40.49
C LEU A 918 22.19 -2.08 41.45
N PRO A 919 21.75 -3.07 42.25
CA PRO A 919 22.63 -3.82 43.14
C PRO A 919 23.65 -4.64 42.33
N ALA A 920 24.89 -4.66 42.81
CA ALA A 920 26.09 -5.20 42.15
C ALA A 920 26.12 -6.76 41.98
N GLY A 921 24.97 -7.43 41.94
CA GLY A 921 24.84 -8.88 41.77
C GLY A 921 24.31 -9.33 40.40
N GLU A 922 23.66 -8.46 39.63
CA GLU A 922 23.00 -8.84 38.36
C GLU A 922 23.97 -9.02 37.17
N GLY A 923 25.11 -8.36 37.18
CA GLY A 923 26.08 -8.44 36.07
C GLY A 923 26.88 -9.74 35.94
N ARG A 924 26.92 -10.57 36.99
CA ARG A 924 27.60 -11.87 36.92
C ARG A 924 26.78 -12.97 36.22
N GLY A 925 25.47 -13.00 36.47
CA GLY A 925 24.56 -13.95 35.84
C GLY A 925 24.37 -13.72 34.32
N GLU A 926 24.33 -12.47 33.86
CA GLU A 926 24.22 -12.13 32.45
C GLU A 926 25.46 -12.58 31.64
N GLY A 927 26.67 -12.39 32.19
CA GLY A 927 27.91 -12.84 31.55
C GLY A 927 28.01 -14.37 31.45
N GLU A 928 27.53 -15.11 32.45
CA GLU A 928 27.54 -16.56 32.44
C GLU A 928 26.48 -17.12 31.45
N LEU A 929 25.30 -16.52 31.38
CA LEU A 929 24.26 -16.89 30.41
C LEU A 929 24.76 -16.66 28.97
N ALA A 930 25.40 -15.54 28.68
CA ALA A 930 26.01 -15.25 27.37
C ALA A 930 27.12 -16.28 27.00
N GLY A 931 27.86 -16.76 28.00
CA GLY A 931 28.81 -17.86 27.80
C GLY A 931 28.13 -19.18 27.38
N ILE A 932 27.06 -19.55 28.06
CA ILE A 932 26.28 -20.76 27.74
C ILE A 932 25.62 -20.63 26.37
N GLU A 933 25.11 -19.46 25.99
CA GLU A 933 24.53 -19.22 24.66
C GLU A 933 25.58 -19.45 23.55
N ARG A 934 26.84 -19.05 23.77
CA ARG A 934 27.92 -19.35 22.83
C ARG A 934 28.21 -20.82 22.71
N GLU A 935 28.24 -21.55 23.84
CA GLU A 935 28.44 -23.00 23.86
C GLU A 935 27.27 -23.72 23.15
N ILE A 936 26.04 -23.26 23.32
CA ILE A 936 24.86 -23.75 22.58
C ILE A 936 25.02 -23.54 21.07
N ASP A 937 25.45 -22.36 20.64
CA ASP A 937 25.67 -22.04 19.23
C ASP A 937 26.72 -22.98 18.60
N GLU A 938 27.83 -23.20 19.30
CA GLU A 938 28.90 -24.09 18.84
C GLU A 938 28.43 -25.52 18.74
N ALA A 939 27.79 -26.03 19.78
CA ALA A 939 27.23 -27.38 19.78
C ALA A 939 26.10 -27.56 18.74
N ALA A 940 25.23 -26.55 18.56
CA ALA A 940 24.21 -26.60 17.53
C ALA A 940 24.81 -26.56 16.11
N ALA A 941 25.90 -25.82 15.89
CA ALA A 941 26.59 -25.80 14.60
C ALA A 941 27.15 -27.15 14.20
N GLU A 942 27.58 -27.95 15.18
CA GLU A 942 28.07 -29.33 14.95
C GLU A 942 26.98 -30.23 14.36
N LEU A 943 25.71 -30.05 14.71
CA LEU A 943 24.58 -30.84 14.15
C LEU A 943 24.53 -30.78 12.62
N TRP A 944 24.94 -29.67 12.05
CA TRP A 944 24.90 -29.43 10.60
C TRP A 944 26.28 -29.41 9.95
N GLY A 945 27.33 -29.77 10.67
CA GLY A 945 28.69 -29.80 10.16
C GLY A 945 29.18 -28.40 9.71
N LEU A 946 28.82 -27.37 10.46
CA LEU A 946 29.30 -26.02 10.25
C LEU A 946 30.68 -25.82 10.90
N SER A 947 31.60 -25.21 10.18
CA SER A 947 32.89 -24.77 10.74
C SER A 947 32.73 -23.55 11.63
N ALA A 948 33.67 -23.32 12.54
CA ALA A 948 33.72 -22.11 13.37
C ALA A 948 33.68 -20.80 12.54
N ALA A 949 34.36 -20.79 11.39
CA ALA A 949 34.37 -19.64 10.49
C ALA A 949 32.99 -19.40 9.84
N GLU A 950 32.24 -20.45 9.48
CA GLU A 950 30.89 -20.35 8.96
C GLU A 950 29.90 -19.88 10.03
N LEU A 951 30.05 -20.38 11.28
CA LEU A 951 29.23 -19.94 12.40
C LEU A 951 29.44 -18.46 12.71
N GLU A 952 30.68 -17.98 12.71
CA GLU A 952 30.98 -16.58 12.94
C GLU A 952 30.45 -15.68 11.83
N GLU A 953 30.49 -16.11 10.57
CA GLU A 953 29.86 -15.40 9.45
C GLU A 953 28.32 -15.34 9.58
N ILE A 954 27.69 -16.41 10.10
CA ILE A 954 26.25 -16.44 10.37
C ILE A 954 25.89 -15.45 11.49
N ARG A 955 26.66 -15.42 12.60
CA ARG A 955 26.44 -14.47 13.71
C ARG A 955 26.53 -13.03 13.23
N ARG A 956 27.60 -12.68 12.50
CA ARG A 956 27.77 -11.34 11.95
C ARG A 956 26.65 -10.96 10.99
N SER A 957 26.21 -11.87 10.12
CA SER A 957 25.10 -11.62 9.20
C SER A 957 23.77 -11.44 9.94
N ALA A 958 23.56 -12.11 11.06
CA ALA A 958 22.36 -11.98 11.89
C ALA A 958 22.29 -10.65 12.65
N GLU A 959 23.42 -10.06 13.02
CA GLU A 959 23.53 -8.75 13.65
C GLU A 959 23.29 -7.62 12.63
N GLU A 960 23.73 -7.81 11.40
CA GLU A 960 23.54 -6.85 10.30
C GLU A 960 22.13 -6.90 9.66
N GLY A 961 21.46 -8.05 9.69
CA GLY A 961 20.09 -8.27 9.16
C GLY A 961 19.03 -8.01 10.20
#